data_d05b71f13b537cca70d3665718b67773
#
_entry.id   d05b71f13b537cca70d3665718b67773
#
_cell.length_a   1.000
_cell.length_b   1.000
_cell.length_c   1.000
_cell.angle_alpha   90.00
_cell.angle_beta   90.00
_cell.angle_gamma   90.00
#
_symmetry.space_group_name_H-M   'P 1'
#
loop_
_entity.id
_entity.type
_entity.pdbx_description
1 polymer ?
#
loop_
_entity_poly.entity_id
_entity_poly.type
_entity_poly.pdbx_seq_one_letter_code
_entity_poly.pdbx_strand_id
1 'polypeptide(L)'
;MTTSKLIKGDTLTETSNAADGFIPATEVSKYSYTSARVAKSVYNVYKANANKAKVFGYYTDWSQYDGRLQGGDNAADRGRGYDLANVDPLAYDKIIFGFIGIVGDKGEKQYTIENAATLTGKKTNEPTFLDPWGDFQSYVNCNQETSGWDVEPMTVTQQNTHGMLGGLRDLQAKAKQLGHTLALSMSIGGWTMSNGFHEMAKTEAARKVFAAGVVKLFKQFPMFSEVDIDWEYPNAAGNNNPYGPEDGANYALVIKELKTQLDAAGRSDVKISIASSAVVETLGYSNVKALMDAGLYGINVMTYDFFGTPWAETLTHHTNLSPLSAGGWSIEVIIDYLLAEGFPADRINIGYAGYTRNGRNAEIESFSPLKGSYSAGEGTTTGTFESGCTEWYDTIYNYLDLENQKGRNGFNVYTDKVANADFLYNPQSKLFMSLDTPRSVKAKAEYAVKRGLGGMFTWTIDQDNGVLVNAAREGLGYEMSKEVVDMEPFYFEGINIEPVDEDKTDGEKANHAPKATIELRVVGGSRVQLSGEDSSDEDKDALSYSWGVPTAIEVADKTAAVIEFAVPVVEAATELQFTLFVRDAQGEPSTQQRFVLIVVPAAGAVEPTPADDEDEVTPTPVPSDDSETTPDDSASVYPQWDAATIYGVNWGEFEIVSWKGHNYQVNWWCEGMQPDLNCGQGQAWTDLGAY
;
A
#
# COMPACT_ATOMS: atom_id res chain seq x y z
N MET A 1 30.27 -4.99 -3.17
CA MET A 1 28.89 -4.81 -2.75
C MET A 1 28.55 -5.91 -1.74
N THR A 2 28.18 -5.56 -0.53
CA THR A 2 27.67 -6.54 0.45
C THR A 2 26.35 -7.07 -0.12
N THR A 3 26.27 -8.39 -0.32
CA THR A 3 25.07 -9.02 -0.85
C THR A 3 23.94 -8.89 0.17
N SER A 4 22.85 -8.22 -0.16
CA SER A 4 21.69 -8.10 0.72
C SER A 4 21.15 -9.47 1.12
N LYS A 5 20.76 -9.64 2.39
CA LYS A 5 20.08 -10.86 2.89
C LYS A 5 18.62 -10.88 2.48
N LEU A 6 18.00 -9.70 2.31
CA LEU A 6 16.55 -9.52 2.10
C LEU A 6 16.17 -9.23 0.65
N ILE A 7 17.08 -8.72 -0.16
CA ILE A 7 16.84 -8.27 -1.53
C ILE A 7 17.52 -9.22 -2.53
N LYS A 8 16.80 -9.62 -3.57
CA LYS A 8 17.38 -10.37 -4.70
C LYS A 8 18.18 -9.41 -5.57
N GLY A 9 19.43 -9.75 -5.82
CA GLY A 9 20.28 -9.06 -6.78
C GLY A 9 20.22 -9.76 -8.14
N ASP A 10 19.03 -9.86 -8.75
CA ASP A 10 18.88 -10.39 -10.10
C ASP A 10 18.62 -9.27 -11.10
N THR A 11 19.29 -9.36 -12.23
CA THR A 11 19.29 -8.32 -13.26
C THR A 11 17.90 -8.09 -13.89
N LEU A 12 17.06 -9.12 -13.96
CA LEU A 12 15.73 -9.02 -14.56
C LEU A 12 14.82 -8.14 -13.70
N THR A 13 14.81 -8.38 -12.38
CA THR A 13 14.05 -7.61 -11.42
C THR A 13 14.50 -6.15 -11.37
N GLU A 14 15.83 -5.92 -11.31
CA GLU A 14 16.41 -4.57 -11.32
C GLU A 14 16.07 -3.81 -12.61
N THR A 15 16.19 -4.46 -13.76
CA THR A 15 15.86 -3.85 -15.07
C THR A 15 14.38 -3.52 -15.19
N SER A 16 13.52 -4.42 -14.75
CA SER A 16 12.07 -4.24 -14.79
C SER A 16 11.63 -3.03 -13.95
N ASN A 17 12.13 -2.91 -12.70
CA ASN A 17 11.83 -1.76 -11.85
C ASN A 17 12.44 -0.45 -12.35
N ALA A 18 13.66 -0.49 -12.87
CA ALA A 18 14.31 0.70 -13.45
C ALA A 18 13.58 1.24 -14.70
N ALA A 19 12.95 0.35 -15.47
CA ALA A 19 12.18 0.74 -16.66
C ALA A 19 10.94 1.59 -16.31
N ASP A 20 10.43 1.51 -15.09
CA ASP A 20 9.27 2.29 -14.64
C ASP A 20 9.61 3.76 -14.37
N GLY A 21 10.89 4.11 -14.27
CA GLY A 21 11.37 5.49 -14.12
C GLY A 21 10.96 6.12 -12.78
N PHE A 22 10.72 5.30 -11.76
CA PHE A 22 10.37 5.76 -10.43
C PHE A 22 11.61 6.17 -9.64
N ILE A 23 11.56 7.34 -8.98
CA ILE A 23 12.67 7.88 -8.17
C ILE A 23 12.21 7.99 -6.70
N PRO A 24 12.52 7.01 -5.83
CA PRO A 24 11.99 6.96 -4.47
C PRO A 24 12.30 8.21 -3.62
N ALA A 25 13.42 8.88 -3.87
CA ALA A 25 13.85 10.04 -3.11
C ALA A 25 12.93 11.27 -3.27
N THR A 26 12.30 11.42 -4.45
CA THR A 26 11.59 12.65 -4.82
C THR A 26 10.16 12.42 -5.28
N GLU A 27 9.82 11.19 -5.68
CA GLU A 27 8.51 10.89 -6.22
C GLU A 27 7.48 10.79 -5.09
N VAL A 28 6.43 11.61 -5.14
CA VAL A 28 5.38 11.67 -4.12
C VAL A 28 3.97 11.42 -4.69
N SER A 29 3.86 11.25 -6.01
CA SER A 29 2.57 11.19 -6.72
C SER A 29 2.46 10.09 -7.78
N LYS A 30 3.48 9.26 -7.94
CA LYS A 30 3.48 8.12 -8.87
C LYS A 30 3.57 6.80 -8.11
N TYR A 31 3.05 5.74 -8.72
CA TYR A 31 3.25 4.38 -8.23
C TYR A 31 4.66 3.89 -8.53
N SER A 32 5.23 3.13 -7.58
CA SER A 32 6.54 2.50 -7.77
C SER A 32 6.49 1.29 -8.69
N TYR A 33 5.35 0.61 -8.71
CA TYR A 33 5.15 -0.68 -9.40
C TYR A 33 6.22 -1.73 -9.06
N THR A 34 6.85 -1.64 -7.91
CA THR A 34 7.85 -2.60 -7.46
C THR A 34 7.20 -3.97 -7.25
N SER A 35 7.67 -4.98 -7.96
CA SER A 35 7.15 -6.35 -7.84
C SER A 35 7.68 -7.03 -6.57
N ALA A 36 6.91 -7.96 -5.99
CA ALA A 36 7.32 -8.81 -4.88
C ALA A 36 8.59 -9.64 -5.16
N ARG A 37 8.97 -9.77 -6.43
CA ARG A 37 10.19 -10.49 -6.85
C ARG A 37 11.49 -9.87 -6.41
N VAL A 38 11.50 -8.59 -6.00
CA VAL A 38 12.70 -7.94 -5.45
C VAL A 38 13.14 -8.56 -4.11
N ALA A 39 12.20 -9.13 -3.36
CA ALA A 39 12.46 -9.67 -2.03
C ALA A 39 12.90 -11.13 -2.06
N LYS A 40 13.79 -11.50 -1.14
CA LYS A 40 14.12 -12.89 -0.83
C LYS A 40 13.20 -13.43 0.23
N SER A 41 12.74 -14.66 0.05
CA SER A 41 12.02 -15.41 1.06
C SER A 41 12.97 -15.79 2.21
N VAL A 42 12.68 -15.36 3.45
CA VAL A 42 13.56 -15.52 4.62
C VAL A 42 12.82 -16.04 5.85
N TYR A 43 11.94 -17.02 5.66
CA TYR A 43 11.18 -17.63 6.74
C TYR A 43 12.09 -18.44 7.68
N ASN A 44 12.15 -18.03 8.95
CA ASN A 44 12.67 -18.87 10.03
C ASN A 44 11.66 -19.98 10.35
N VAL A 45 12.12 -21.10 10.82
CA VAL A 45 11.24 -22.22 11.17
C VAL A 45 11.11 -22.32 12.68
N TYR A 46 9.88 -22.36 13.16
CA TYR A 46 9.55 -22.41 14.58
C TYR A 46 8.87 -23.74 14.92
N LYS A 47 9.11 -24.23 16.15
CA LYS A 47 8.46 -25.46 16.64
C LYS A 47 6.96 -25.23 16.79
N ALA A 48 6.16 -26.12 16.28
CA ALA A 48 4.72 -26.11 16.45
C ALA A 48 4.36 -26.17 17.96
N ASN A 49 3.44 -25.33 18.41
CA ASN A 49 2.96 -25.33 19.78
C ASN A 49 1.47 -24.96 19.82
N ALA A 50 0.64 -25.96 20.15
CA ALA A 50 -0.81 -25.78 20.17
C ALA A 50 -1.30 -24.80 21.27
N ASN A 51 -0.49 -24.56 22.30
CA ASN A 51 -0.83 -23.70 23.44
C ASN A 51 -0.41 -22.24 23.24
N LYS A 52 0.25 -21.92 22.11
CA LYS A 52 0.61 -20.55 21.77
C LYS A 52 -0.48 -19.89 20.94
N ALA A 53 -0.59 -18.58 21.08
CA ALA A 53 -1.38 -17.75 20.16
C ALA A 53 -0.93 -17.97 18.71
N LYS A 54 -1.87 -17.91 17.77
CA LYS A 54 -1.65 -18.28 16.37
C LYS A 54 -1.10 -17.12 15.54
N VAL A 55 -0.33 -17.43 14.49
CA VAL A 55 0.05 -16.48 13.46
C VAL A 55 -0.54 -16.91 12.14
N PHE A 56 -1.27 -16.00 11.49
CA PHE A 56 -1.93 -16.29 10.23
C PHE A 56 -2.05 -15.04 9.34
N GLY A 57 -2.66 -15.13 8.19
CA GLY A 57 -2.87 -13.97 7.35
C GLY A 57 -3.81 -14.22 6.19
N TYR A 58 -4.20 -13.12 5.58
CA TYR A 58 -4.93 -13.12 4.32
C TYR A 58 -3.94 -13.34 3.17
N TYR A 59 -4.38 -14.07 2.17
CA TYR A 59 -3.67 -14.28 0.91
C TYR A 59 -4.61 -13.91 -0.24
N THR A 60 -4.18 -12.96 -1.08
CA THR A 60 -5.05 -12.41 -2.12
C THR A 60 -4.96 -13.22 -3.42
N ASP A 61 -6.11 -13.49 -4.05
CA ASP A 61 -6.19 -14.26 -5.30
C ASP A 61 -5.50 -13.56 -6.48
N TRP A 62 -5.43 -12.23 -6.46
CA TRP A 62 -4.77 -11.43 -7.49
C TRP A 62 -3.25 -11.27 -7.32
N SER A 63 -2.64 -11.80 -6.25
CA SER A 63 -1.20 -11.69 -5.99
C SER A 63 -0.33 -12.32 -7.08
N GLN A 64 -0.84 -13.31 -7.78
CA GLN A 64 -0.13 -14.08 -8.79
C GLN A 64 0.23 -13.27 -10.05
N TYR A 65 -0.50 -12.19 -10.33
CA TYR A 65 -0.39 -11.47 -11.59
C TYR A 65 0.75 -10.45 -11.60
N ASP A 66 1.58 -10.52 -12.63
CA ASP A 66 2.49 -9.48 -13.12
C ASP A 66 2.86 -9.81 -14.57
N GLY A 67 2.16 -9.19 -15.51
CA GLY A 67 2.32 -9.47 -16.95
C GLY A 67 3.70 -9.18 -17.51
N ARG A 68 4.50 -8.31 -16.86
CA ARG A 68 5.91 -8.05 -17.24
C ARG A 68 6.74 -9.32 -17.22
N LEU A 69 6.40 -10.26 -16.36
CA LEU A 69 7.11 -11.53 -16.16
C LEU A 69 6.72 -12.60 -17.17
N GLN A 70 5.67 -12.32 -17.93
CA GLN A 70 5.13 -13.19 -18.97
C GLN A 70 5.42 -12.63 -20.37
N GLY A 71 6.30 -11.65 -20.46
CA GLY A 71 6.70 -11.01 -21.73
C GLY A 71 5.78 -9.88 -22.18
N GLY A 72 4.92 -9.36 -21.31
CA GLY A 72 4.14 -8.15 -21.54
C GLY A 72 5.00 -6.90 -21.32
N ASP A 73 4.99 -5.97 -22.26
CA ASP A 73 5.69 -4.68 -22.15
C ASP A 73 4.75 -3.53 -21.75
N ASN A 74 3.48 -3.81 -21.50
CA ASN A 74 2.47 -2.80 -21.23
C ASN A 74 2.44 -2.41 -19.76
N ALA A 75 2.33 -1.13 -19.47
CA ALA A 75 2.15 -0.57 -18.13
C ALA A 75 0.93 -1.17 -17.38
N ALA A 76 -0.13 -1.54 -18.12
CA ALA A 76 -1.32 -2.20 -17.55
C ALA A 76 -1.05 -3.61 -17.04
N ASP A 77 0.04 -4.24 -17.47
CA ASP A 77 0.41 -5.59 -17.06
C ASP A 77 1.18 -5.64 -15.73
N ARG A 78 1.39 -4.50 -15.09
CA ARG A 78 2.12 -4.39 -13.83
C ARG A 78 1.30 -4.94 -12.68
N GLY A 79 1.92 -5.77 -11.85
CA GLY A 79 1.26 -6.41 -10.74
C GLY A 79 2.26 -6.92 -9.71
N ARG A 80 1.73 -7.50 -8.63
CA ARG A 80 2.54 -7.96 -7.49
C ARG A 80 3.51 -9.08 -7.87
N GLY A 81 3.06 -10.06 -8.67
CA GLY A 81 3.90 -11.18 -9.11
C GLY A 81 4.46 -12.01 -7.95
N TYR A 82 3.67 -12.16 -6.88
CA TYR A 82 4.05 -12.98 -5.74
C TYR A 82 3.79 -14.45 -6.05
N ASP A 83 4.80 -15.29 -5.85
CA ASP A 83 4.68 -16.73 -6.06
C ASP A 83 4.35 -17.45 -4.75
N LEU A 84 3.24 -18.19 -4.72
CA LEU A 84 2.82 -19.00 -3.58
C LEU A 84 3.91 -20.03 -3.17
N ALA A 85 4.78 -20.43 -4.10
CA ALA A 85 5.93 -21.28 -3.80
C ALA A 85 6.92 -20.67 -2.80
N ASN A 86 6.90 -19.34 -2.64
CA ASN A 86 7.73 -18.64 -1.66
C ASN A 86 7.21 -18.74 -0.22
N VAL A 87 5.95 -19.13 -0.01
CA VAL A 87 5.39 -19.31 1.34
C VAL A 87 5.92 -20.60 1.95
N ASP A 88 6.60 -20.48 3.11
CA ASP A 88 7.03 -21.67 3.84
C ASP A 88 5.81 -22.35 4.48
N PRO A 89 5.63 -23.68 4.28
CA PRO A 89 4.47 -24.41 4.80
C PRO A 89 4.36 -24.44 6.33
N LEU A 90 5.41 -24.04 7.04
CA LEU A 90 5.46 -23.98 8.52
C LEU A 90 5.32 -22.55 9.06
N ALA A 91 5.29 -21.53 8.20
CA ALA A 91 5.31 -20.13 8.61
C ALA A 91 4.02 -19.69 9.31
N TYR A 92 2.87 -20.17 8.81
CA TYR A 92 1.55 -19.72 9.27
C TYR A 92 0.73 -20.90 9.82
N ASP A 93 -0.11 -20.63 10.82
CA ASP A 93 -1.06 -21.61 11.37
C ASP A 93 -2.37 -21.66 10.58
N LYS A 94 -2.68 -20.58 9.84
CA LYS A 94 -3.86 -20.45 8.99
C LYS A 94 -3.58 -19.50 7.82
N ILE A 95 -4.13 -19.80 6.66
CA ILE A 95 -4.22 -18.90 5.52
C ILE A 95 -5.69 -18.62 5.24
N ILE A 96 -6.05 -17.34 5.15
CA ILE A 96 -7.38 -16.87 4.78
C ILE A 96 -7.33 -16.44 3.30
N PHE A 97 -8.03 -17.17 2.46
CA PHE A 97 -8.15 -16.86 1.04
C PHE A 97 -9.06 -15.64 0.84
N GLY A 98 -8.60 -14.62 0.21
CA GLY A 98 -9.33 -13.40 -0.09
C GLY A 98 -9.39 -13.16 -1.60
N PHE A 99 -10.57 -13.06 -2.22
CA PHE A 99 -11.88 -13.05 -1.57
C PHE A 99 -12.93 -13.85 -2.36
N ILE A 100 -14.06 -14.04 -1.72
CA ILE A 100 -15.27 -14.59 -2.33
C ILE A 100 -16.33 -13.49 -2.33
N GLY A 101 -16.96 -13.24 -3.49
CA GLY A 101 -18.03 -12.26 -3.63
C GLY A 101 -19.42 -12.85 -3.40
N ILE A 102 -20.44 -12.01 -3.23
CA ILE A 102 -21.86 -12.38 -3.15
C ILE A 102 -22.53 -12.00 -4.45
N VAL A 103 -23.15 -12.96 -5.14
CA VAL A 103 -23.86 -12.70 -6.40
C VAL A 103 -25.06 -11.78 -6.15
N GLY A 104 -25.11 -10.67 -6.89
CA GLY A 104 -26.08 -9.60 -6.70
C GLY A 104 -25.52 -8.38 -5.99
N ASP A 105 -24.23 -8.40 -5.61
CA ASP A 105 -23.46 -7.22 -5.24
C ASP A 105 -23.49 -6.21 -6.40
N LYS A 106 -23.70 -4.93 -6.08
CA LYS A 106 -23.79 -3.82 -7.06
C LYS A 106 -22.72 -2.77 -6.84
N GLY A 107 -21.69 -3.11 -6.07
CA GLY A 107 -20.55 -2.25 -5.80
C GLY A 107 -19.51 -2.29 -6.91
N GLU A 108 -18.31 -1.87 -6.54
CA GLU A 108 -17.16 -1.73 -7.46
C GLU A 108 -16.86 -3.01 -8.28
N LYS A 109 -17.05 -4.19 -7.69
CA LYS A 109 -16.75 -5.48 -8.32
C LYS A 109 -17.98 -6.17 -8.93
N GLN A 110 -19.09 -5.46 -9.13
CA GLN A 110 -20.32 -6.03 -9.69
C GLN A 110 -20.04 -6.88 -10.94
N TYR A 111 -19.37 -6.30 -11.94
CA TYR A 111 -19.10 -6.99 -13.22
C TYR A 111 -18.26 -8.26 -13.02
N THR A 112 -17.22 -8.20 -12.20
CA THR A 112 -16.36 -9.35 -11.88
C THR A 112 -17.17 -10.47 -11.25
N ILE A 113 -18.01 -10.15 -10.26
CA ILE A 113 -18.88 -11.11 -9.56
C ILE A 113 -19.91 -11.73 -10.51
N GLU A 114 -20.58 -10.93 -11.35
CA GLU A 114 -21.58 -11.42 -12.30
C GLU A 114 -20.97 -12.33 -13.38
N ASN A 115 -19.79 -11.98 -13.88
CA ASN A 115 -19.05 -12.81 -14.83
C ASN A 115 -18.63 -14.14 -14.19
N ALA A 116 -18.02 -14.10 -13.02
CA ALA A 116 -17.64 -15.29 -12.26
C ALA A 116 -18.86 -16.17 -11.93
N ALA A 117 -19.98 -15.57 -11.54
CA ALA A 117 -21.23 -16.28 -11.26
C ALA A 117 -21.78 -17.02 -12.50
N THR A 118 -21.67 -16.40 -13.68
CA THR A 118 -22.06 -17.02 -14.96
C THR A 118 -21.21 -18.24 -15.25
N LEU A 119 -19.89 -18.13 -15.09
CA LEU A 119 -18.94 -19.23 -15.34
C LEU A 119 -19.06 -20.37 -14.31
N THR A 120 -19.43 -20.07 -13.08
CA THR A 120 -19.56 -21.03 -11.98
C THR A 120 -20.99 -21.51 -11.74
N GLY A 121 -21.98 -21.00 -12.50
CA GLY A 121 -23.40 -21.36 -12.40
C GLY A 121 -24.07 -20.89 -11.11
N LYS A 122 -23.57 -19.82 -10.47
CA LYS A 122 -24.09 -19.27 -9.22
C LYS A 122 -25.26 -18.31 -9.47
N LYS A 123 -26.10 -18.15 -8.46
CA LYS A 123 -27.30 -17.30 -8.50
C LYS A 123 -27.27 -16.24 -7.40
N THR A 124 -28.11 -15.23 -7.53
CA THR A 124 -28.25 -14.15 -6.54
C THR A 124 -28.27 -14.69 -5.10
N ASN A 125 -27.51 -14.03 -4.24
CA ASN A 125 -27.21 -14.37 -2.84
C ASN A 125 -26.33 -15.62 -2.62
N GLU A 126 -25.89 -16.33 -3.66
CA GLU A 126 -24.88 -17.38 -3.48
C GLU A 126 -23.48 -16.75 -3.47
N PRO A 127 -22.54 -17.28 -2.65
CA PRO A 127 -21.12 -16.88 -2.72
C PRO A 127 -20.45 -17.48 -3.96
N THR A 128 -19.51 -16.73 -4.57
CA THR A 128 -18.75 -17.16 -5.74
C THR A 128 -17.28 -16.73 -5.65
N PHE A 129 -16.38 -17.61 -6.05
CA PHE A 129 -14.99 -17.24 -6.35
C PHE A 129 -14.98 -16.22 -7.49
N LEU A 130 -14.00 -15.31 -7.51
CA LEU A 130 -14.02 -14.12 -8.36
C LEU A 130 -13.29 -14.32 -9.69
N ASP A 131 -12.23 -15.11 -9.67
CA ASP A 131 -11.39 -15.37 -10.82
C ASP A 131 -11.32 -16.87 -11.14
N PRO A 132 -12.30 -17.42 -11.91
CA PRO A 132 -12.28 -18.85 -12.25
C PRO A 132 -11.01 -19.32 -12.97
N TRP A 133 -10.31 -18.43 -13.66
CA TRP A 133 -9.00 -18.75 -14.24
C TRP A 133 -7.92 -18.80 -13.15
N GLY A 134 -7.70 -17.72 -12.43
CA GLY A 134 -6.68 -17.61 -11.39
C GLY A 134 -6.86 -18.61 -10.27
N ASP A 135 -8.12 -18.80 -9.83
CA ASP A 135 -8.46 -19.66 -8.70
C ASP A 135 -8.39 -21.16 -9.02
N PHE A 136 -8.77 -21.56 -10.25
CA PHE A 136 -8.98 -22.97 -10.57
C PHE A 136 -8.07 -23.54 -11.67
N GLN A 137 -7.53 -22.71 -12.55
CA GLN A 137 -6.90 -23.15 -13.78
C GLN A 137 -5.45 -22.68 -13.95
N SER A 138 -5.09 -21.53 -13.37
CA SER A 138 -3.78 -20.91 -13.53
C SER A 138 -2.64 -21.77 -13.01
N TYR A 139 -1.49 -21.66 -13.67
CA TYR A 139 -0.19 -22.15 -13.17
C TYR A 139 0.72 -20.99 -12.74
N VAL A 140 0.32 -19.75 -13.04
CA VAL A 140 1.14 -18.57 -12.85
C VAL A 140 1.26 -18.26 -11.36
N ASN A 141 2.47 -18.33 -10.81
CA ASN A 141 2.78 -18.02 -9.42
C ASN A 141 1.88 -18.73 -8.38
N CYS A 142 1.24 -19.84 -8.76
CA CYS A 142 0.34 -20.62 -7.90
C CYS A 142 1.00 -21.90 -7.36
N ASN A 143 2.31 -22.08 -7.56
CA ASN A 143 3.01 -23.33 -7.26
C ASN A 143 2.38 -24.56 -7.95
N GLN A 144 1.93 -24.37 -9.20
CA GLN A 144 1.37 -25.42 -10.05
C GLN A 144 2.27 -25.57 -11.28
N GLU A 145 2.60 -26.83 -11.65
CA GLU A 145 3.49 -27.13 -12.78
C GLU A 145 2.80 -26.95 -14.14
N THR A 146 1.48 -27.15 -14.18
CA THR A 146 0.68 -27.10 -15.40
C THR A 146 -0.62 -26.36 -15.17
N SER A 147 -1.17 -25.79 -16.26
CA SER A 147 -2.51 -25.19 -16.23
C SER A 147 -3.61 -26.27 -16.19
N GLY A 148 -4.73 -25.93 -15.58
CA GLY A 148 -5.96 -26.71 -15.57
C GLY A 148 -6.96 -26.25 -16.63
N TRP A 149 -6.53 -26.03 -17.87
CA TRP A 149 -7.39 -25.56 -18.97
C TRP A 149 -8.62 -26.44 -19.24
N ASP A 150 -8.56 -27.69 -18.86
CA ASP A 150 -9.65 -28.68 -18.97
C ASP A 150 -10.57 -28.71 -17.75
N VAL A 151 -10.28 -27.91 -16.72
CA VAL A 151 -11.11 -27.83 -15.53
C VAL A 151 -12.28 -26.87 -15.77
N GLU A 152 -13.49 -27.45 -15.81
CA GLU A 152 -14.72 -26.66 -15.95
C GLU A 152 -15.08 -25.97 -14.62
N PRO A 153 -15.20 -24.63 -14.57
CA PRO A 153 -15.48 -23.89 -13.32
C PRO A 153 -16.77 -24.34 -12.60
N MET A 154 -17.78 -24.82 -13.33
CA MET A 154 -19.03 -25.32 -12.73
C MET A 154 -18.86 -26.63 -11.96
N THR A 155 -17.87 -27.44 -12.33
CA THR A 155 -17.70 -28.80 -11.82
C THR A 155 -16.38 -29.00 -11.10
N VAL A 156 -15.59 -27.94 -10.93
CA VAL A 156 -14.32 -27.98 -10.23
C VAL A 156 -14.50 -28.52 -8.81
N THR A 157 -13.53 -29.31 -8.37
CA THR A 157 -13.48 -29.88 -7.03
C THR A 157 -12.07 -29.71 -6.47
N GLN A 158 -11.90 -29.92 -5.18
CA GLN A 158 -10.57 -29.91 -4.57
C GLN A 158 -9.58 -30.84 -5.25
N GLN A 159 -10.03 -31.96 -5.83
CA GLN A 159 -9.16 -32.98 -6.43
C GLN A 159 -8.60 -32.55 -7.79
N ASN A 160 -9.41 -31.84 -8.61
CA ASN A 160 -9.02 -31.48 -9.97
C ASN A 160 -8.68 -29.99 -10.14
N THR A 161 -8.78 -29.19 -9.08
CA THR A 161 -8.41 -27.78 -9.15
C THR A 161 -6.90 -27.60 -9.30
N HIS A 162 -6.52 -26.69 -10.17
CA HIS A 162 -5.23 -26.02 -10.25
C HIS A 162 -5.35 -24.61 -9.68
N GLY A 163 -4.66 -23.65 -10.21
CA GLY A 163 -4.76 -22.26 -9.78
C GLY A 163 -4.33 -22.04 -8.33
N MET A 164 -4.78 -20.95 -7.77
CA MET A 164 -4.48 -20.59 -6.38
C MET A 164 -5.00 -21.63 -5.40
N LEU A 165 -6.21 -22.18 -5.63
CA LEU A 165 -6.78 -23.20 -4.75
C LEU A 165 -6.03 -24.55 -4.84
N GLY A 166 -5.52 -24.91 -6.01
CA GLY A 166 -4.63 -26.05 -6.18
C GLY A 166 -3.33 -25.87 -5.40
N GLY A 167 -2.74 -24.70 -5.51
CA GLY A 167 -1.51 -24.37 -4.78
C GLY A 167 -1.69 -24.37 -3.26
N LEU A 168 -2.79 -23.80 -2.76
CA LEU A 168 -3.11 -23.82 -1.32
C LEU A 168 -3.38 -25.22 -0.80
N ARG A 169 -4.10 -26.08 -1.58
CA ARG A 169 -4.28 -27.51 -1.26
C ARG A 169 -2.94 -28.20 -1.09
N ASP A 170 -2.03 -27.99 -2.03
CA ASP A 170 -0.73 -28.66 -2.07
C ASP A 170 0.19 -28.14 -0.95
N LEU A 171 0.15 -26.85 -0.65
CA LEU A 171 0.83 -26.22 0.49
C LEU A 171 0.35 -26.84 1.82
N GLN A 172 -0.98 -26.97 2.01
CA GLN A 172 -1.57 -27.61 3.18
C GLN A 172 -1.13 -29.07 3.33
N ALA A 173 -1.12 -29.82 2.22
CA ALA A 173 -0.66 -31.21 2.21
C ALA A 173 0.82 -31.32 2.59
N LYS A 174 1.66 -30.41 2.09
CA LYS A 174 3.08 -30.31 2.43
C LYS A 174 3.29 -29.98 3.91
N ALA A 175 2.56 -29.01 4.44
CA ALA A 175 2.58 -28.66 5.87
C ALA A 175 2.28 -29.90 6.74
N LYS A 176 1.24 -30.65 6.39
CA LYS A 176 0.84 -31.87 7.09
C LYS A 176 1.95 -32.95 7.06
N GLN A 177 2.62 -33.13 5.91
CA GLN A 177 3.76 -34.05 5.80
C GLN A 177 4.93 -33.65 6.72
N LEU A 178 5.10 -32.35 6.98
CA LEU A 178 6.10 -31.80 7.88
C LEU A 178 5.66 -31.77 9.35
N GLY A 179 4.48 -32.32 9.66
CA GLY A 179 3.94 -32.38 11.03
C GLY A 179 3.26 -31.09 11.50
N HIS A 180 2.94 -30.18 10.57
CA HIS A 180 2.25 -28.93 10.86
C HIS A 180 0.79 -28.98 10.39
N THR A 181 -0.13 -28.41 11.19
CA THR A 181 -1.53 -28.26 10.82
C THR A 181 -1.76 -26.85 10.29
N LEU A 182 -1.82 -26.72 8.96
CA LEU A 182 -2.17 -25.48 8.30
C LEU A 182 -3.69 -25.44 8.06
N ALA A 183 -4.40 -24.56 8.75
CA ALA A 183 -5.82 -24.32 8.49
C ALA A 183 -5.99 -23.45 7.23
N LEU A 184 -7.06 -23.70 6.46
CA LEU A 184 -7.49 -22.81 5.39
C LEU A 184 -8.87 -22.24 5.72
N SER A 185 -9.05 -20.95 5.53
CA SER A 185 -10.29 -20.20 5.68
C SER A 185 -10.67 -19.52 4.38
N MET A 186 -11.96 -19.40 4.13
CA MET A 186 -12.51 -18.58 3.03
C MET A 186 -12.97 -17.24 3.58
N SER A 187 -12.53 -16.12 3.04
CA SER A 187 -13.09 -14.81 3.37
C SER A 187 -14.12 -14.37 2.34
N ILE A 188 -15.27 -13.94 2.80
CA ILE A 188 -16.40 -13.49 1.97
C ILE A 188 -16.64 -12.02 2.24
N GLY A 189 -16.52 -11.19 1.21
CA GLY A 189 -16.68 -9.74 1.29
C GLY A 189 -15.39 -8.96 1.08
N GLY A 190 -15.04 -8.10 2.04
CA GLY A 190 -13.94 -7.15 1.96
C GLY A 190 -14.38 -5.79 1.44
N TRP A 191 -13.47 -4.81 1.43
CA TRP A 191 -13.74 -3.40 1.13
C TRP A 191 -14.54 -3.18 -0.17
N THR A 192 -14.14 -3.83 -1.25
CA THR A 192 -14.75 -3.64 -2.59
C THR A 192 -15.94 -4.55 -2.88
N MET A 193 -16.28 -5.50 -1.97
CA MET A 193 -17.30 -6.53 -2.19
C MET A 193 -18.26 -6.68 -1.02
N SER A 194 -18.41 -5.65 -0.21
CA SER A 194 -19.38 -5.63 0.90
C SER A 194 -20.75 -5.06 0.51
N ASN A 195 -20.93 -4.61 -0.74
CA ASN A 195 -22.20 -4.02 -1.18
C ASN A 195 -23.37 -5.02 -1.13
N GLY A 196 -23.11 -6.30 -1.39
CA GLY A 196 -24.12 -7.35 -1.40
C GLY A 196 -24.68 -7.72 -0.02
N PHE A 197 -23.96 -7.44 1.07
CA PHE A 197 -24.36 -7.90 2.41
C PHE A 197 -25.67 -7.28 2.91
N HIS A 198 -25.81 -5.97 2.83
CA HIS A 198 -26.99 -5.25 3.34
C HIS A 198 -28.29 -5.85 2.80
N GLU A 199 -28.41 -6.03 1.49
CA GLU A 199 -29.60 -6.59 0.87
C GLU A 199 -29.75 -8.10 1.13
N MET A 200 -28.65 -8.88 1.09
CA MET A 200 -28.66 -10.30 1.38
C MET A 200 -29.08 -10.58 2.84
N ALA A 201 -28.64 -9.76 3.78
CA ALA A 201 -28.92 -9.96 5.19
C ALA A 201 -30.37 -9.66 5.59
N LYS A 202 -31.11 -8.82 4.85
CA LYS A 202 -32.46 -8.38 5.18
C LYS A 202 -33.50 -9.50 5.32
N THR A 203 -33.46 -10.49 4.44
CA THR A 203 -34.50 -11.49 4.39
C THR A 203 -34.01 -12.88 4.78
N GLU A 204 -34.86 -13.64 5.47
CA GLU A 204 -34.55 -15.04 5.83
C GLU A 204 -34.28 -15.90 4.58
N ALA A 205 -35.05 -15.68 3.49
CA ALA A 205 -34.85 -16.40 2.24
C ALA A 205 -33.48 -16.17 1.63
N ALA A 206 -32.98 -14.93 1.60
CA ALA A 206 -31.67 -14.59 1.08
C ALA A 206 -30.56 -15.14 1.97
N ARG A 207 -30.66 -15.00 3.29
CA ARG A 207 -29.71 -15.61 4.25
C ARG A 207 -29.60 -17.12 4.09
N LYS A 208 -30.73 -17.82 3.87
CA LYS A 208 -30.74 -19.26 3.61
C LYS A 208 -30.04 -19.64 2.31
N VAL A 209 -30.21 -18.86 1.24
CA VAL A 209 -29.51 -19.07 -0.03
C VAL A 209 -28.00 -18.88 0.16
N PHE A 210 -27.61 -17.81 0.83
CA PHE A 210 -26.21 -17.52 1.14
C PHE A 210 -25.57 -18.67 1.94
N ALA A 211 -26.15 -19.04 3.07
CA ALA A 211 -25.62 -20.09 3.93
C ALA A 211 -25.54 -21.46 3.22
N ALA A 212 -26.58 -21.80 2.43
CA ALA A 212 -26.57 -23.02 1.60
C ALA A 212 -25.45 -22.97 0.56
N GLY A 213 -25.19 -21.81 -0.03
CA GLY A 213 -24.08 -21.58 -0.95
C GLY A 213 -22.72 -21.82 -0.28
N VAL A 214 -22.51 -21.27 0.91
CA VAL A 214 -21.28 -21.50 1.70
C VAL A 214 -21.10 -23.01 1.99
N VAL A 215 -22.15 -23.69 2.42
CA VAL A 215 -22.11 -25.16 2.64
C VAL A 215 -21.71 -25.91 1.37
N LYS A 216 -22.18 -25.47 0.18
CA LYS A 216 -21.77 -26.06 -1.10
C LYS A 216 -20.27 -25.87 -1.34
N LEU A 217 -19.71 -24.69 -1.04
CA LEU A 217 -18.26 -24.44 -1.17
C LEU A 217 -17.44 -25.35 -0.26
N PHE A 218 -17.86 -25.58 0.98
CA PHE A 218 -17.19 -26.54 1.88
C PHE A 218 -17.27 -28.00 1.39
N LYS A 219 -18.33 -28.37 0.68
CA LYS A 219 -18.44 -29.69 0.03
C LYS A 219 -17.54 -29.81 -1.19
N GLN A 220 -17.40 -28.72 -1.95
CA GLN A 220 -16.60 -28.65 -3.15
C GLN A 220 -15.09 -28.61 -2.81
N PHE A 221 -14.72 -27.88 -1.74
CA PHE A 221 -13.36 -27.72 -1.25
C PHE A 221 -13.28 -28.05 0.25
N PRO A 222 -13.33 -29.34 0.63
CA PRO A 222 -13.29 -29.78 2.03
C PRO A 222 -11.96 -29.46 2.75
N MET A 223 -10.94 -28.99 2.05
CA MET A 223 -9.70 -28.49 2.64
C MET A 223 -9.90 -27.27 3.53
N PHE A 224 -10.95 -26.49 3.30
CA PHE A 224 -11.30 -25.39 4.16
C PHE A 224 -11.97 -25.87 5.45
N SER A 225 -11.52 -25.34 6.57
CA SER A 225 -12.03 -25.62 7.92
C SER A 225 -12.62 -24.42 8.62
N GLU A 226 -12.48 -23.24 8.04
CA GLU A 226 -12.96 -21.97 8.59
C GLU A 226 -13.60 -21.11 7.49
N VAL A 227 -14.51 -20.23 7.89
CA VAL A 227 -15.06 -19.15 7.05
C VAL A 227 -14.96 -17.84 7.81
N ASP A 228 -14.57 -16.80 7.10
CA ASP A 228 -14.44 -15.44 7.58
C ASP A 228 -15.45 -14.56 6.85
N ILE A 229 -16.24 -13.77 7.59
CA ILE A 229 -17.20 -12.83 7.02
C ILE A 229 -16.61 -11.43 7.18
N ASP A 230 -16.34 -10.82 6.07
CA ASP A 230 -15.71 -9.50 5.99
C ASP A 230 -16.71 -8.47 5.45
N TRP A 231 -17.63 -8.04 6.33
CA TRP A 231 -18.62 -7.02 6.02
C TRP A 231 -18.15 -5.64 6.46
N GLU A 232 -17.86 -4.78 5.49
CA GLU A 232 -17.29 -3.43 5.70
C GLU A 232 -18.26 -2.34 5.23
N TYR A 233 -19.18 -1.80 6.09
CA TYR A 233 -19.40 -2.18 7.49
C TYR A 233 -20.91 -2.25 7.79
N PRO A 234 -21.37 -3.07 8.73
CA PRO A 234 -22.75 -3.04 9.21
C PRO A 234 -23.06 -1.67 9.81
N ASN A 235 -24.15 -1.05 9.35
CA ASN A 235 -24.65 0.27 9.80
C ASN A 235 -23.59 1.40 9.78
N ALA A 236 -22.54 1.29 8.98
CA ALA A 236 -21.54 2.33 8.83
C ALA A 236 -21.07 2.43 7.37
N ALA A 237 -20.53 3.58 7.00
CA ALA A 237 -19.99 3.80 5.68
C ALA A 237 -18.74 2.93 5.44
N GLY A 238 -18.71 2.30 4.27
CA GLY A 238 -17.57 1.63 3.66
C GLY A 238 -17.32 2.18 2.27
N ASN A 239 -16.93 1.33 1.31
CA ASN A 239 -16.69 1.71 -0.09
C ASN A 239 -18.02 1.93 -0.86
N ASN A 240 -18.72 3.00 -0.54
CA ASN A 240 -20.05 3.33 -1.11
C ASN A 240 -21.08 2.20 -0.94
N ASN A 241 -20.93 1.35 0.05
CA ASN A 241 -21.83 0.24 0.31
C ASN A 241 -23.12 0.72 0.98
N PRO A 242 -24.30 0.14 0.68
CA PRO A 242 -25.51 0.42 1.41
C PRO A 242 -25.39 -0.09 2.85
N TYR A 243 -25.96 0.65 3.78
CA TYR A 243 -26.00 0.29 5.21
C TYR A 243 -27.25 0.86 5.89
N GLY A 244 -27.62 0.30 7.02
CA GLY A 244 -28.78 0.74 7.80
C GLY A 244 -28.75 0.24 9.23
N PRO A 245 -29.60 0.82 10.12
CA PRO A 245 -29.61 0.50 11.55
C PRO A 245 -30.00 -0.96 11.84
N GLU A 246 -30.60 -1.65 10.89
CA GLU A 246 -30.95 -3.07 10.99
C GLU A 246 -29.76 -4.03 10.79
N ASP A 247 -28.64 -3.54 10.27
CA ASP A 247 -27.51 -4.40 9.83
C ASP A 247 -26.90 -5.20 10.97
N GLY A 248 -26.71 -4.61 12.15
CA GLY A 248 -26.14 -5.32 13.29
C GLY A 248 -27.02 -6.51 13.72
N ALA A 249 -28.35 -6.34 13.73
CA ALA A 249 -29.28 -7.43 14.03
C ALA A 249 -29.32 -8.48 12.90
N ASN A 250 -29.33 -8.03 11.66
CA ASN A 250 -29.31 -8.90 10.49
C ASN A 250 -28.00 -9.69 10.39
N TYR A 251 -26.87 -9.09 10.78
CA TYR A 251 -25.57 -9.77 10.80
C TYR A 251 -25.59 -10.98 11.74
N ALA A 252 -26.11 -10.81 12.94
CA ALA A 252 -26.28 -11.93 13.88
C ALA A 252 -27.18 -13.03 13.29
N LEU A 253 -28.23 -12.66 12.52
CA LEU A 253 -29.07 -13.65 11.82
C LEU A 253 -28.33 -14.36 10.69
N VAL A 254 -27.43 -13.69 9.97
CA VAL A 254 -26.54 -14.33 8.97
C VAL A 254 -25.63 -15.36 9.64
N ILE A 255 -24.94 -15.00 10.73
CA ILE A 255 -24.07 -15.92 11.47
C ILE A 255 -24.86 -17.13 12.00
N LYS A 256 -26.04 -16.89 12.55
CA LYS A 256 -26.92 -17.95 13.05
C LYS A 256 -27.37 -18.92 11.96
N GLU A 257 -27.79 -18.40 10.82
CA GLU A 257 -28.24 -19.23 9.69
C GLU A 257 -27.08 -20.05 9.14
N LEU A 258 -25.91 -19.42 8.99
CA LEU A 258 -24.69 -20.09 8.53
C LEU A 258 -24.29 -21.23 9.48
N LYS A 259 -24.23 -20.98 10.78
CA LYS A 259 -23.96 -22.01 11.79
C LYS A 259 -24.97 -23.15 11.75
N THR A 260 -26.26 -22.82 11.63
CA THR A 260 -27.36 -23.79 11.57
C THR A 260 -27.19 -24.72 10.36
N GLN A 261 -26.89 -24.19 9.18
CA GLN A 261 -26.75 -25.00 7.97
C GLN A 261 -25.46 -25.81 7.92
N LEU A 262 -24.35 -25.28 8.46
CA LEU A 262 -23.12 -26.03 8.63
C LEU A 262 -23.31 -27.22 9.57
N ASP A 263 -23.98 -27.03 10.70
CA ASP A 263 -24.31 -28.11 11.65
C ASP A 263 -25.18 -29.17 11.00
N ALA A 264 -26.24 -28.78 10.29
CA ALA A 264 -27.13 -29.66 9.56
C ALA A 264 -26.40 -30.45 8.44
N ALA A 265 -25.36 -29.87 7.87
CA ALA A 265 -24.51 -30.51 6.86
C ALA A 265 -23.42 -31.45 7.44
N GLY A 266 -23.37 -31.59 8.78
CA GLY A 266 -22.34 -32.38 9.48
C GLY A 266 -20.98 -31.69 9.54
N ARG A 267 -20.94 -30.36 9.38
CA ARG A 267 -19.73 -29.52 9.43
C ARG A 267 -19.76 -28.56 10.65
N SER A 268 -20.16 -29.11 11.82
CA SER A 268 -20.11 -28.38 13.09
C SER A 268 -18.69 -28.03 13.53
N ASP A 269 -17.69 -28.66 12.91
CA ASP A 269 -16.27 -28.37 13.06
C ASP A 269 -15.84 -27.03 12.48
N VAL A 270 -16.58 -26.49 11.51
CA VAL A 270 -16.23 -25.23 10.84
C VAL A 270 -16.35 -24.06 11.82
N LYS A 271 -15.29 -23.30 11.95
CA LYS A 271 -15.26 -22.06 12.70
C LYS A 271 -15.69 -20.90 11.84
N ILE A 272 -16.56 -20.06 12.39
CA ILE A 272 -17.01 -18.83 11.76
C ILE A 272 -16.28 -17.66 12.46
N SER A 273 -15.48 -16.90 11.72
CA SER A 273 -14.89 -15.64 12.18
C SER A 273 -15.46 -14.46 11.40
N ILE A 274 -15.18 -13.27 11.90
CA ILE A 274 -15.41 -12.02 11.16
C ILE A 274 -14.13 -11.23 11.09
N ALA A 275 -13.90 -10.50 9.99
CA ALA A 275 -13.05 -9.33 9.98
C ALA A 275 -13.85 -8.14 10.50
N SER A 276 -13.25 -7.32 11.33
CA SER A 276 -13.98 -6.21 11.96
C SER A 276 -13.18 -4.92 11.98
N SER A 277 -13.90 -3.81 11.96
CA SER A 277 -13.31 -2.51 12.25
C SER A 277 -12.60 -2.50 13.60
N ALA A 278 -11.48 -1.81 13.68
CA ALA A 278 -10.80 -1.51 14.94
C ALA A 278 -11.21 -0.16 15.55
N VAL A 279 -12.23 0.49 14.99
CA VAL A 279 -12.84 1.70 15.55
C VAL A 279 -14.03 1.29 16.40
N VAL A 280 -14.01 1.65 17.69
CA VAL A 280 -15.02 1.23 18.69
C VAL A 280 -16.44 1.56 18.25
N GLU A 281 -16.66 2.75 17.72
CA GLU A 281 -18.00 3.18 17.27
C GLU A 281 -18.51 2.29 16.12
N THR A 282 -17.69 2.06 15.11
CA THR A 282 -18.06 1.23 13.94
C THR A 282 -18.27 -0.23 14.34
N LEU A 283 -17.40 -0.80 15.18
CA LEU A 283 -17.58 -2.16 15.66
C LEU A 283 -18.83 -2.30 16.54
N GLY A 284 -19.15 -1.29 17.33
CA GLY A 284 -20.35 -1.25 18.18
C GLY A 284 -21.65 -1.48 17.39
N TYR A 285 -21.73 -1.01 16.14
CA TYR A 285 -22.88 -1.24 15.27
C TYR A 285 -23.08 -2.72 14.88
N SER A 286 -22.05 -3.53 14.91
CA SER A 286 -22.12 -4.97 14.62
C SER A 286 -22.77 -5.77 15.74
N ASN A 287 -22.97 -5.20 16.95
CA ASN A 287 -23.54 -5.89 18.12
C ASN A 287 -22.82 -7.19 18.46
N VAL A 288 -21.57 -7.06 18.92
CA VAL A 288 -20.65 -8.18 19.20
C VAL A 288 -21.29 -9.27 20.06
N LYS A 289 -22.09 -8.88 21.07
CA LYS A 289 -22.77 -9.84 21.94
C LYS A 289 -23.78 -10.71 21.16
N ALA A 290 -24.56 -10.10 20.28
CA ALA A 290 -25.53 -10.85 19.46
C ALA A 290 -24.81 -11.79 18.47
N LEU A 291 -23.66 -11.40 17.95
CA LEU A 291 -22.82 -12.26 17.09
C LEU A 291 -22.31 -13.49 17.87
N MET A 292 -21.84 -13.31 19.10
CA MET A 292 -21.42 -14.43 19.96
C MET A 292 -22.59 -15.39 20.24
N ASP A 293 -23.76 -14.85 20.61
CA ASP A 293 -24.98 -15.64 20.87
C ASP A 293 -25.47 -16.38 19.61
N ALA A 294 -25.17 -15.87 18.43
CA ALA A 294 -25.46 -16.50 17.14
C ALA A 294 -24.48 -17.61 16.75
N GLY A 295 -23.37 -17.77 17.44
CA GLY A 295 -22.37 -18.82 17.19
C GLY A 295 -21.08 -18.35 16.53
N LEU A 296 -20.78 -17.05 16.55
CA LEU A 296 -19.48 -16.52 16.13
C LEU A 296 -18.36 -17.14 16.99
N TYR A 297 -17.35 -17.70 16.33
CA TYR A 297 -16.22 -18.31 16.99
C TYR A 297 -15.14 -17.29 17.34
N GLY A 298 -14.73 -16.44 16.40
CA GLY A 298 -13.59 -15.55 16.56
C GLY A 298 -13.75 -14.24 15.81
N ILE A 299 -12.89 -13.28 16.16
CA ILE A 299 -12.85 -11.95 15.55
C ILE A 299 -11.43 -11.60 15.14
N ASN A 300 -11.25 -11.21 13.89
CA ASN A 300 -10.01 -10.70 13.31
C ASN A 300 -10.14 -9.17 13.25
N VAL A 301 -9.57 -8.49 14.22
CA VAL A 301 -9.67 -7.03 14.34
C VAL A 301 -8.66 -6.38 13.41
N MET A 302 -9.13 -5.64 12.42
CA MET A 302 -8.31 -4.94 11.43
C MET A 302 -7.62 -3.72 12.08
N THR A 303 -6.62 -3.98 12.92
CA THR A 303 -5.88 -2.98 13.70
C THR A 303 -4.84 -2.26 12.84
N TYR A 304 -5.27 -1.81 11.69
CA TYR A 304 -4.55 -0.98 10.72
C TYR A 304 -5.53 -0.03 10.04
N ASP A 305 -5.03 0.83 9.15
CA ASP A 305 -5.81 1.85 8.44
C ASP A 305 -6.45 2.92 9.34
N PHE A 306 -5.90 3.14 10.55
CA PHE A 306 -6.27 4.29 11.38
C PHE A 306 -5.89 5.62 10.73
N PHE A 307 -4.91 5.61 9.84
CA PHE A 307 -4.47 6.71 8.99
C PHE A 307 -4.45 6.25 7.54
N GLY A 308 -4.72 7.16 6.63
CA GLY A 308 -4.57 6.96 5.20
C GLY A 308 -5.11 8.15 4.40
N THR A 309 -4.60 8.32 3.20
CA THR A 309 -5.11 9.28 2.24
C THR A 309 -6.21 8.60 1.39
N PRO A 310 -7.39 9.18 1.17
CA PRO A 310 -7.78 10.57 1.52
C PRO A 310 -8.57 10.74 2.83
N TRP A 311 -8.84 9.68 3.62
CA TRP A 311 -9.85 9.72 4.69
C TRP A 311 -9.38 10.34 6.01
N ALA A 312 -8.09 10.31 6.32
CA ALA A 312 -7.59 10.92 7.55
C ALA A 312 -7.43 12.42 7.38
N GLU A 313 -7.96 13.20 8.34
CA GLU A 313 -7.87 14.67 8.31
C GLU A 313 -6.53 15.18 8.86
N THR A 314 -5.93 14.45 9.79
CA THR A 314 -4.68 14.80 10.47
C THR A 314 -3.64 13.70 10.33
N LEU A 315 -2.36 14.08 10.45
CA LEU A 315 -1.26 13.15 10.45
C LEU A 315 -1.28 12.29 11.73
N THR A 316 -1.32 10.98 11.57
CA THR A 316 -1.30 10.04 12.68
C THR A 316 -0.72 8.69 12.23
N HIS A 317 -0.60 7.71 13.13
CA HIS A 317 -0.21 6.35 12.78
C HIS A 317 -1.38 5.55 12.23
N HIS A 318 -1.09 4.64 11.28
CA HIS A 318 -2.14 3.77 10.75
C HIS A 318 -2.30 2.45 11.53
N THR A 319 -1.37 2.10 12.44
CA THR A 319 -1.35 0.77 13.06
C THR A 319 -0.65 0.77 14.44
N ASN A 320 -0.89 1.82 15.24
CA ASN A 320 -0.27 2.01 16.55
C ASN A 320 -0.83 1.07 17.62
N LEU A 321 0.07 0.64 18.53
CA LEU A 321 -0.32 -0.19 19.68
C LEU A 321 -1.05 0.61 20.73
N SER A 322 -0.51 1.76 21.14
CA SER A 322 -1.06 2.63 22.18
C SER A 322 -1.68 3.90 21.57
N PRO A 323 -2.70 4.52 22.22
CA PRO A 323 -3.36 5.69 21.69
C PRO A 323 -2.47 6.95 21.83
N LEU A 324 -2.51 7.84 20.83
CA LEU A 324 -1.85 9.15 20.85
C LEU A 324 -2.51 10.13 21.83
N SER A 325 -3.79 9.93 22.13
CA SER A 325 -4.58 10.71 23.09
C SER A 325 -5.64 9.83 23.73
N ALA A 326 -6.22 10.27 24.83
CA ALA A 326 -7.28 9.53 25.50
C ALA A 326 -8.45 9.24 24.56
N GLY A 327 -8.77 7.95 24.38
CA GLY A 327 -9.82 7.49 23.46
C GLY A 327 -9.45 7.49 21.98
N GLY A 328 -8.21 7.82 21.62
CA GLY A 328 -7.72 7.75 20.23
C GLY A 328 -7.65 6.30 19.72
N TRP A 329 -7.75 6.14 18.41
CA TRP A 329 -7.72 4.82 17.77
C TRP A 329 -6.39 4.12 18.01
N SER A 330 -6.46 2.90 18.51
CA SER A 330 -5.29 2.06 18.77
C SER A 330 -5.70 0.62 19.04
N ILE A 331 -4.72 -0.27 19.01
CA ILE A 331 -4.94 -1.68 19.36
C ILE A 331 -5.43 -1.81 20.82
N GLU A 332 -4.82 -1.08 21.76
CA GLU A 332 -5.22 -1.17 23.18
C GLU A 332 -6.69 -0.80 23.40
N VAL A 333 -7.16 0.28 22.78
CA VAL A 333 -8.53 0.78 22.96
C VAL A 333 -9.56 -0.20 22.43
N ILE A 334 -9.36 -0.76 21.24
CA ILE A 334 -10.33 -1.72 20.67
C ILE A 334 -10.33 -3.06 21.41
N ILE A 335 -9.18 -3.52 21.92
CA ILE A 335 -9.10 -4.75 22.72
C ILE A 335 -9.77 -4.56 24.07
N ASP A 336 -9.59 -3.42 24.72
CA ASP A 336 -10.28 -3.10 25.99
C ASP A 336 -11.79 -3.10 25.80
N TYR A 337 -12.29 -2.52 24.71
CA TYR A 337 -13.71 -2.56 24.33
C TYR A 337 -14.23 -3.99 24.17
N LEU A 338 -13.57 -4.83 23.37
CA LEU A 338 -14.01 -6.21 23.13
C LEU A 338 -14.04 -7.06 24.40
N LEU A 339 -13.04 -6.90 25.27
CA LEU A 339 -12.99 -7.60 26.54
C LEU A 339 -14.08 -7.11 27.49
N ALA A 340 -14.43 -5.81 27.47
CA ALA A 340 -15.54 -5.25 28.25
C ALA A 340 -16.90 -5.76 27.76
N GLU A 341 -17.06 -5.99 26.43
CA GLU A 341 -18.25 -6.65 25.84
C GLU A 341 -18.30 -8.16 26.16
N GLY A 342 -17.28 -8.72 26.82
CA GLY A 342 -17.23 -10.12 27.21
C GLY A 342 -16.77 -11.08 26.11
N PHE A 343 -16.13 -10.58 25.05
CA PHE A 343 -15.57 -11.45 24.01
C PHE A 343 -14.39 -12.25 24.60
N PRO A 344 -14.31 -13.58 24.38
CA PRO A 344 -13.21 -14.39 24.90
C PRO A 344 -11.87 -13.96 24.31
N ALA A 345 -10.90 -13.60 25.17
CA ALA A 345 -9.60 -13.10 24.75
C ALA A 345 -8.89 -14.04 23.78
N ASP A 346 -8.94 -15.37 24.03
CA ASP A 346 -8.32 -16.42 23.21
C ASP A 346 -8.95 -16.59 21.82
N ARG A 347 -9.96 -15.80 21.49
CA ARG A 347 -10.65 -15.75 20.18
C ARG A 347 -10.58 -14.39 19.50
N ILE A 348 -9.88 -13.43 20.11
CA ILE A 348 -9.59 -12.12 19.54
C ILE A 348 -8.22 -12.19 18.86
N ASN A 349 -8.13 -11.80 17.61
CA ASN A 349 -6.88 -11.71 16.85
C ASN A 349 -6.64 -10.28 16.43
N ILE A 350 -5.40 -9.79 16.54
CA ILE A 350 -5.01 -8.44 16.13
C ILE A 350 -4.23 -8.46 14.83
N GLY A 351 -4.47 -7.45 13.98
CA GLY A 351 -3.80 -7.30 12.70
C GLY A 351 -2.46 -6.60 12.78
N TYR A 352 -1.54 -6.98 11.90
CA TYR A 352 -0.37 -6.19 11.54
C TYR A 352 -0.32 -6.01 10.01
N ALA A 353 0.25 -4.88 9.57
CA ALA A 353 0.19 -4.49 8.17
C ALA A 353 1.44 -4.92 7.39
N GLY A 354 1.25 -5.60 6.27
CA GLY A 354 2.28 -5.86 5.27
C GLY A 354 2.49 -4.67 4.31
N TYR A 355 2.11 -3.45 4.72
CA TYR A 355 2.15 -2.25 3.88
C TYR A 355 2.21 -0.99 4.73
N THR A 356 2.49 0.13 4.07
CA THR A 356 2.48 1.46 4.69
C THR A 356 1.21 2.22 4.31
N ARG A 357 0.85 3.24 5.10
CA ARG A 357 -0.05 4.32 4.65
C ARG A 357 0.74 5.61 4.55
N ASN A 358 0.63 6.27 3.40
CA ASN A 358 1.48 7.39 3.02
C ASN A 358 0.70 8.71 3.01
N GLY A 359 1.38 9.78 3.43
CA GLY A 359 0.88 11.15 3.32
C GLY A 359 1.93 12.06 2.70
N ARG A 360 1.55 12.80 1.65
CA ARG A 360 2.42 13.78 1.00
C ARG A 360 2.27 15.16 1.62
N ASN A 361 3.30 16.01 1.43
CA ASN A 361 3.39 17.35 2.01
C ASN A 361 3.23 17.32 3.54
N ALA A 362 3.78 16.30 4.19
CA ALA A 362 3.70 16.16 5.64
C ALA A 362 4.57 17.20 6.35
N GLU A 363 3.98 17.88 7.33
CA GLU A 363 4.67 18.80 8.23
C GLU A 363 4.53 18.23 9.65
N ILE A 364 5.64 17.77 10.21
CA ILE A 364 5.66 17.14 11.53
C ILE A 364 5.95 18.19 12.58
N GLU A 365 5.01 18.39 13.51
CA GLU A 365 5.15 19.31 14.67
C GLU A 365 5.73 18.61 15.89
N SER A 366 5.46 17.30 16.04
CA SER A 366 5.98 16.46 17.10
C SER A 366 6.17 15.03 16.56
N PHE A 367 7.28 14.39 16.92
CA PHE A 367 7.60 13.04 16.48
C PHE A 367 7.15 11.95 17.49
N SER A 368 7.05 12.28 18.77
CA SER A 368 6.58 11.37 19.82
C SER A 368 6.01 12.17 21.00
N PRO A 369 4.68 12.26 21.17
CA PRO A 369 3.65 11.68 20.32
C PRO A 369 3.62 12.34 18.93
N LEU A 370 3.36 11.54 17.89
CA LEU A 370 3.26 12.04 16.53
C LEU A 370 2.12 13.08 16.41
N LYS A 371 2.46 14.25 15.86
CA LYS A 371 1.52 15.31 15.57
C LYS A 371 1.98 16.09 14.33
N GLY A 372 1.05 16.47 13.49
CA GLY A 372 1.35 17.26 12.30
C GLY A 372 0.18 17.32 11.33
N SER A 373 0.46 17.85 10.16
CA SER A 373 -0.50 17.97 9.06
C SER A 373 0.06 17.35 7.78
N TYR A 374 -0.80 17.08 6.81
CA TYR A 374 -0.43 16.62 5.48
C TYR A 374 -1.50 17.02 4.46
N SER A 375 -1.22 16.83 3.17
CA SER A 375 -2.23 17.05 2.14
C SER A 375 -3.18 15.86 2.07
N ALA A 376 -4.34 16.00 2.69
CA ALA A 376 -5.41 15.02 2.61
C ALA A 376 -6.20 15.19 1.29
N GLY A 377 -6.72 14.09 0.76
CA GLY A 377 -7.89 14.07 -0.13
C GLY A 377 -7.67 14.33 -1.61
N GLU A 378 -6.61 14.96 -2.07
CA GLU A 378 -6.47 15.32 -3.48
C GLU A 378 -5.28 14.65 -4.18
N GLY A 379 -5.55 14.05 -5.34
CA GLY A 379 -4.57 13.48 -6.24
C GLY A 379 -3.86 12.24 -5.71
N THR A 380 -3.04 11.63 -6.54
CA THR A 380 -2.29 10.41 -6.22
C THR A 380 -1.18 10.70 -5.22
N THR A 381 -1.13 9.91 -4.16
CA THR A 381 0.03 9.82 -3.26
C THR A 381 0.80 8.55 -3.62
N THR A 382 2.14 8.59 -3.58
CA THR A 382 2.95 7.42 -3.95
C THR A 382 2.55 6.18 -3.18
N GLY A 383 2.68 5.03 -3.84
CA GLY A 383 2.41 3.70 -3.32
C GLY A 383 2.99 2.66 -4.27
N THR A 384 2.75 1.39 -4.04
CA THR A 384 3.21 0.33 -4.95
C THR A 384 2.27 0.18 -6.15
N PHE A 385 1.00 -0.15 -5.91
CA PHE A 385 -0.05 -0.33 -6.93
C PHE A 385 -1.31 0.46 -6.61
N GLU A 386 -1.39 1.05 -5.41
CA GLU A 386 -2.51 1.79 -4.88
C GLU A 386 -2.02 3.13 -4.32
N SER A 387 -2.84 4.18 -4.47
CA SER A 387 -2.51 5.50 -3.93
C SER A 387 -2.34 5.46 -2.42
N GLY A 388 -1.19 5.93 -1.95
CA GLY A 388 -0.90 6.02 -0.52
C GLY A 388 -0.64 4.68 0.18
N CYS A 389 -0.43 3.59 -0.57
CA CYS A 389 -0.19 2.25 -0.03
C CYS A 389 1.08 1.64 -0.63
N THR A 390 2.14 1.53 0.16
CA THR A 390 3.41 0.91 -0.26
C THR A 390 3.56 -0.46 0.40
N GLU A 391 3.67 -1.51 -0.40
CA GLU A 391 3.78 -2.89 0.09
C GLU A 391 5.14 -3.16 0.74
N TRP A 392 5.22 -4.15 1.63
CA TRP A 392 6.42 -4.40 2.45
C TRP A 392 7.67 -4.67 1.63
N TYR A 393 7.60 -5.49 0.58
CA TYR A 393 8.75 -5.76 -0.28
C TYR A 393 9.26 -4.51 -1.01
N ASP A 394 8.37 -3.60 -1.39
CA ASP A 394 8.71 -2.28 -1.93
C ASP A 394 9.33 -1.39 -0.84
N THR A 395 8.76 -1.43 0.37
CA THR A 395 9.28 -0.70 1.53
C THR A 395 10.73 -1.06 1.80
N ILE A 396 11.08 -2.34 1.89
CA ILE A 396 12.47 -2.76 2.15
C ILE A 396 13.41 -2.55 0.95
N TYR A 397 12.87 -2.45 -0.26
CA TYR A 397 13.65 -2.20 -1.46
C TYR A 397 13.98 -0.71 -1.62
N ASN A 398 12.98 0.17 -1.47
CA ASN A 398 13.10 1.59 -1.79
C ASN A 398 13.27 2.51 -0.58
N TYR A 399 12.76 2.17 0.62
CA TYR A 399 12.58 3.12 1.71
C TYR A 399 13.25 2.73 3.02
N LEU A 400 13.37 1.44 3.33
CA LEU A 400 13.86 0.93 4.62
C LEU A 400 15.04 -0.02 4.43
N ASP A 401 16.16 0.27 5.06
CA ASP A 401 17.35 -0.58 5.10
C ASP A 401 17.46 -1.26 6.46
N LEU A 402 16.75 -2.38 6.63
CA LEU A 402 16.77 -3.13 7.88
C LEU A 402 18.16 -3.64 8.25
N GLU A 403 18.96 -4.03 7.25
CA GLU A 403 20.31 -4.60 7.48
C GLU A 403 21.29 -3.55 8.02
N ASN A 404 21.08 -2.27 7.71
CA ASN A 404 21.89 -1.15 8.20
C ASN A 404 21.14 -0.26 9.20
N GLN A 405 19.92 -0.66 9.63
CA GLN A 405 19.13 0.03 10.65
C GLN A 405 18.85 1.50 10.33
N LYS A 406 18.48 1.79 9.09
CA LYS A 406 18.26 3.16 8.61
C LYS A 406 17.25 3.21 7.46
N GLY A 407 16.83 4.42 7.12
CA GLY A 407 16.10 4.68 5.89
C GLY A 407 16.97 4.61 4.63
N ARG A 408 16.32 4.52 3.46
CA ARG A 408 16.93 4.63 2.13
C ARG A 408 16.41 5.90 1.44
N ASN A 409 17.13 6.36 0.42
CA ASN A 409 16.67 7.41 -0.49
C ASN A 409 16.20 8.70 0.23
N GLY A 410 16.91 9.11 1.29
CA GLY A 410 16.60 10.33 2.05
C GLY A 410 15.55 10.16 3.13
N PHE A 411 15.01 8.96 3.34
CA PHE A 411 14.12 8.67 4.46
C PHE A 411 14.89 8.41 5.75
N ASN A 412 14.31 8.83 6.86
CA ASN A 412 14.71 8.44 8.20
C ASN A 412 13.62 7.53 8.80
N VAL A 413 14.04 6.65 9.72
CA VAL A 413 13.14 5.81 10.52
C VAL A 413 12.94 6.48 11.85
N TYR A 414 11.70 6.67 12.27
CA TYR A 414 11.33 7.23 13.56
C TYR A 414 10.52 6.24 14.38
N THR A 415 10.73 6.25 15.69
CA THR A 415 9.92 5.50 16.65
C THR A 415 9.17 6.46 17.55
N ASP A 416 7.85 6.44 17.49
CA ASP A 416 6.98 7.11 18.45
C ASP A 416 6.78 6.19 19.67
N LYS A 417 7.45 6.50 20.77
CA LYS A 417 7.37 5.70 22.02
C LYS A 417 6.03 5.82 22.72
N VAL A 418 5.32 6.94 22.54
CA VAL A 418 3.99 7.14 23.12
C VAL A 418 2.98 6.22 22.45
N ALA A 419 2.97 6.21 21.14
CA ALA A 419 2.08 5.34 20.35
C ALA A 419 2.58 3.90 20.22
N ASN A 420 3.85 3.61 20.59
CA ASN A 420 4.55 2.38 20.29
C ASN A 420 4.39 1.98 18.80
N ALA A 421 4.76 2.90 17.93
CA ALA A 421 4.63 2.78 16.50
C ALA A 421 5.88 3.32 15.79
N ASP A 422 6.08 2.89 14.54
CA ASP A 422 7.18 3.35 13.70
C ASP A 422 6.65 4.06 12.45
N PHE A 423 7.46 4.95 11.90
CA PHE A 423 7.19 5.59 10.63
C PHE A 423 8.47 6.00 9.91
N LEU A 424 8.36 6.14 8.59
CA LEU A 424 9.39 6.71 7.74
C LEU A 424 8.99 8.13 7.37
N TYR A 425 9.97 9.01 7.33
CA TYR A 425 9.76 10.37 6.88
C TYR A 425 10.97 10.86 6.08
N ASN A 426 10.70 11.48 4.94
CA ASN A 426 11.70 12.17 4.15
C ASN A 426 11.45 13.68 4.26
N PRO A 427 12.30 14.42 4.97
CA PRO A 427 12.10 15.86 5.17
C PRO A 427 12.20 16.70 3.88
N GLN A 428 12.88 16.17 2.86
CA GLN A 428 13.02 16.86 1.58
C GLN A 428 11.77 16.73 0.71
N SER A 429 11.30 15.51 0.49
CA SER A 429 10.09 15.27 -0.31
C SER A 429 8.80 15.47 0.50
N LYS A 430 8.92 15.61 1.84
CA LYS A 430 7.81 15.70 2.78
C LYS A 430 6.85 14.54 2.66
N LEU A 431 7.37 13.35 2.34
CA LEU A 431 6.61 12.12 2.28
C LEU A 431 6.72 11.40 3.62
N PHE A 432 5.57 11.19 4.23
CA PHE A 432 5.37 10.42 5.46
C PHE A 432 4.83 9.03 5.13
N MET A 433 5.32 7.99 5.80
CA MET A 433 4.87 6.61 5.62
C MET A 433 4.75 5.94 7.00
N SER A 434 3.53 5.76 7.48
CA SER A 434 3.26 4.97 8.69
C SER A 434 3.27 3.49 8.35
N LEU A 435 3.90 2.65 9.19
CA LEU A 435 4.09 1.22 8.88
C LEU A 435 4.26 0.36 10.13
N ASP A 436 4.11 -0.94 9.94
CA ASP A 436 4.69 -1.93 10.85
C ASP A 436 6.13 -2.25 10.46
N THR A 437 7.00 -2.28 11.44
CA THR A 437 8.38 -2.79 11.34
C THR A 437 8.48 -4.11 12.11
N PRO A 438 9.56 -4.89 11.96
CA PRO A 438 9.77 -6.06 12.83
C PRO A 438 9.69 -5.72 14.33
N ARG A 439 10.18 -4.54 14.73
CA ARG A 439 10.09 -4.06 16.11
C ARG A 439 8.63 -3.90 16.57
N SER A 440 7.82 -3.18 15.80
CA SER A 440 6.42 -2.93 16.17
C SER A 440 5.57 -4.20 16.12
N VAL A 441 5.80 -5.09 15.15
CA VAL A 441 5.14 -6.40 15.09
C VAL A 441 5.48 -7.26 16.30
N LYS A 442 6.75 -7.31 16.71
CA LYS A 442 7.17 -8.01 17.94
C LYS A 442 6.49 -7.44 19.18
N ALA A 443 6.43 -6.11 19.31
CA ALA A 443 5.75 -5.45 20.43
C ALA A 443 4.24 -5.78 20.49
N LYS A 444 3.56 -5.82 19.34
CA LYS A 444 2.16 -6.25 19.22
C LYS A 444 1.99 -7.72 19.61
N ALA A 445 2.92 -8.59 19.23
CA ALA A 445 2.91 -10.00 19.60
C ALA A 445 3.08 -10.20 21.11
N GLU A 446 4.01 -9.48 21.74
CA GLU A 446 4.21 -9.48 23.19
C GLU A 446 2.97 -8.96 23.93
N TYR A 447 2.31 -7.92 23.39
CA TYR A 447 1.03 -7.44 23.89
C TYR A 447 -0.07 -8.51 23.79
N ALA A 448 -0.17 -9.20 22.66
CA ALA A 448 -1.14 -10.28 22.47
C ALA A 448 -0.95 -11.39 23.52
N VAL A 449 0.28 -11.79 23.80
CA VAL A 449 0.60 -12.74 24.87
C VAL A 449 0.17 -12.19 26.24
N LYS A 450 0.54 -10.94 26.56
CA LYS A 450 0.18 -10.28 27.83
C LYS A 450 -1.33 -10.22 28.07
N ARG A 451 -2.11 -10.02 27.01
CA ARG A 451 -3.58 -9.91 27.06
C ARG A 451 -4.28 -11.27 26.91
N GLY A 452 -3.55 -12.36 26.65
CA GLY A 452 -4.11 -13.70 26.44
C GLY A 452 -4.91 -13.82 25.14
N LEU A 453 -4.56 -13.06 24.09
CA LEU A 453 -5.26 -13.05 22.81
C LEU A 453 -5.04 -14.35 22.03
N GLY A 454 -5.96 -14.65 21.10
CA GLY A 454 -5.96 -15.84 20.26
C GLY A 454 -4.82 -15.87 19.23
N GLY A 455 -4.44 -14.71 18.71
CA GLY A 455 -3.38 -14.64 17.74
C GLY A 455 -3.16 -13.27 17.10
N MET A 456 -2.33 -13.31 16.06
CA MET A 456 -2.04 -12.20 15.18
C MET A 456 -2.27 -12.60 13.73
N PHE A 457 -2.69 -11.65 12.91
CA PHE A 457 -2.81 -11.88 11.49
C PHE A 457 -2.26 -10.71 10.67
N THR A 458 -1.90 -10.98 9.42
CA THR A 458 -1.44 -9.94 8.48
C THR A 458 -2.42 -9.69 7.35
N TRP A 459 -2.54 -8.45 6.95
CA TRP A 459 -2.96 -8.02 5.63
C TRP A 459 -1.70 -7.53 4.89
N THR A 460 -1.06 -8.32 3.97
CA THR A 460 -1.33 -9.71 3.58
C THR A 460 -0.06 -10.57 3.58
N ILE A 461 -0.19 -11.91 3.55
CA ILE A 461 0.94 -12.86 3.45
C ILE A 461 1.79 -12.60 2.21
N ASP A 462 1.12 -12.32 1.09
CA ASP A 462 1.74 -12.10 -0.22
C ASP A 462 2.43 -10.72 -0.36
N GLN A 463 2.44 -9.92 0.71
CA GLN A 463 3.25 -8.70 0.81
C GLN A 463 4.52 -8.92 1.64
N ASP A 464 4.56 -9.93 2.51
CA ASP A 464 5.71 -10.24 3.37
C ASP A 464 6.66 -11.24 2.71
N ASN A 465 7.95 -11.08 2.95
CA ASN A 465 8.99 -12.03 2.56
C ASN A 465 9.45 -12.96 3.71
N GLY A 466 8.71 -12.99 4.80
CA GLY A 466 9.00 -13.78 5.99
C GLY A 466 9.52 -12.96 7.18
N VAL A 467 9.93 -11.72 6.98
CA VAL A 467 10.49 -10.87 8.05
C VAL A 467 9.44 -10.51 9.10
N LEU A 468 8.25 -10.08 8.67
CA LEU A 468 7.20 -9.67 9.61
C LEU A 468 6.61 -10.86 10.36
N VAL A 469 6.38 -11.99 9.69
CA VAL A 469 5.89 -13.21 10.35
C VAL A 469 6.92 -13.80 11.31
N ASN A 470 8.23 -13.71 11.02
CA ASN A 470 9.28 -14.09 11.96
C ASN A 470 9.17 -13.25 13.25
N ALA A 471 9.01 -11.94 13.13
CA ALA A 471 8.85 -11.04 14.27
C ALA A 471 7.60 -11.39 15.11
N ALA A 472 6.48 -11.71 14.46
CA ALA A 472 5.26 -12.15 15.13
C ALA A 472 5.50 -13.46 15.90
N ARG A 473 6.14 -14.47 15.27
CA ARG A 473 6.48 -15.74 15.92
C ARG A 473 7.37 -15.55 17.14
N GLU A 474 8.41 -14.73 17.05
CA GLU A 474 9.35 -14.47 18.13
C GLU A 474 8.68 -13.71 19.29
N GLY A 475 7.89 -12.66 19.00
CA GLY A 475 7.16 -11.92 20.01
C GLY A 475 6.10 -12.76 20.73
N LEU A 476 5.48 -13.74 20.06
CA LEU A 476 4.59 -14.73 20.67
C LEU A 476 5.37 -15.80 21.46
N GLY A 477 6.70 -15.76 21.47
CA GLY A 477 7.56 -16.66 22.22
C GLY A 477 7.64 -18.07 21.66
N TYR A 478 7.52 -18.26 20.33
CA TYR A 478 7.77 -19.53 19.68
C TYR A 478 9.27 -19.88 19.73
N GLU A 479 9.58 -21.14 19.95
CA GLU A 479 10.96 -21.64 19.93
C GLU A 479 11.41 -21.87 18.48
N MET A 480 12.48 -21.21 18.07
CA MET A 480 13.09 -21.37 16.75
C MET A 480 13.75 -22.74 16.64
N SER A 481 13.52 -23.44 15.53
CA SER A 481 14.16 -24.73 15.21
C SER A 481 15.19 -24.62 14.08
N LYS A 482 15.02 -23.64 13.17
CA LYS A 482 15.98 -23.36 12.11
C LYS A 482 15.97 -21.87 11.82
N GLU A 483 17.14 -21.27 11.88
CA GLU A 483 17.38 -19.88 11.50
C GLU A 483 17.72 -19.79 10.01
N VAL A 484 17.07 -18.88 9.30
CA VAL A 484 17.37 -18.45 7.92
C VAL A 484 17.95 -17.05 7.93
N VAL A 485 17.41 -16.20 8.79
CA VAL A 485 17.87 -14.82 9.01
C VAL A 485 17.86 -14.52 10.51
N ASP A 486 18.94 -13.90 10.98
CA ASP A 486 18.98 -13.33 12.33
C ASP A 486 18.09 -12.10 12.39
N MET A 487 17.07 -12.15 13.24
CA MET A 487 16.07 -11.09 13.39
C MET A 487 16.48 -9.99 14.36
N GLU A 488 17.44 -10.24 15.26
CA GLU A 488 17.80 -9.29 16.32
C GLU A 488 18.18 -7.90 15.80
N PRO A 489 18.99 -7.76 14.73
CA PRO A 489 19.31 -6.45 14.17
C PRO A 489 18.11 -5.68 13.62
N PHE A 490 16.98 -6.37 13.32
CA PHE A 490 15.80 -5.76 12.70
C PHE A 490 14.81 -5.20 13.75
N TYR A 491 15.06 -5.45 15.04
CA TYR A 491 14.26 -4.91 16.15
C TYR A 491 14.75 -3.54 16.65
N PHE A 492 15.53 -2.83 15.83
CA PHE A 492 16.04 -1.52 16.21
C PHE A 492 14.92 -0.48 16.38
N GLU A 493 15.12 0.42 17.33
CA GLU A 493 14.34 1.66 17.42
C GLU A 493 14.87 2.67 16.41
N GLY A 494 13.97 3.37 15.75
CA GLY A 494 14.30 4.52 14.92
C GLY A 494 14.65 5.74 15.78
N ILE A 495 14.86 6.87 15.13
CA ILE A 495 15.08 8.14 15.80
C ILE A 495 13.85 8.43 16.69
N ASN A 496 14.12 8.70 17.97
CA ASN A 496 13.10 9.13 18.92
C ASN A 496 13.37 10.59 19.30
N ILE A 497 12.41 11.45 19.00
CA ILE A 497 12.42 12.86 19.40
C ILE A 497 11.28 13.04 20.39
N GLU A 498 11.62 13.11 21.67
CA GLU A 498 10.65 13.35 22.75
C GLU A 498 10.27 14.85 22.78
N PRO A 499 9.03 15.19 23.19
CA PRO A 499 8.67 16.58 23.42
C PRO A 499 9.59 17.18 24.49
N VAL A 500 10.01 18.40 24.29
CA VAL A 500 10.68 19.17 25.35
C VAL A 500 9.66 19.37 26.45
N ASP A 501 9.92 18.81 27.62
CA ASP A 501 9.11 18.98 28.82
C ASP A 501 9.31 20.41 29.33
N GLU A 502 8.41 21.34 28.96
CA GLU A 502 8.50 22.76 29.34
C GLU A 502 8.44 22.97 30.87
N ASP A 503 8.05 21.94 31.63
CA ASP A 503 8.00 22.00 33.12
C ASP A 503 9.33 21.59 33.79
N LYS A 504 10.34 21.14 33.06
CA LYS A 504 11.69 20.91 33.58
C LYS A 504 12.59 22.13 33.37
N THR A 505 12.25 23.24 34.02
CA THR A 505 13.16 24.37 34.16
C THR A 505 14.20 24.06 35.22
N ASP A 506 15.29 23.38 34.85
CA ASP A 506 16.59 23.49 35.51
C ASP A 506 17.71 23.33 34.43
N GLY A 507 18.08 24.44 33.82
CA GLY A 507 19.46 24.71 33.43
C GLY A 507 19.99 24.20 32.12
N GLU A 508 19.27 23.42 31.29
CA GLU A 508 19.71 23.09 29.93
C GLU A 508 19.00 23.98 28.90
N LYS A 509 19.78 24.73 28.14
CA LYS A 509 19.29 25.48 26.99
C LYS A 509 18.61 24.54 25.99
N ALA A 510 17.43 24.91 25.48
CA ALA A 510 16.81 24.22 24.34
C ALA A 510 17.79 24.20 23.17
N ASN A 511 18.02 23.04 22.57
CA ASN A 511 18.83 22.89 21.36
C ASN A 511 17.98 23.31 20.14
N HIS A 512 18.55 24.15 19.29
CA HIS A 512 17.92 24.58 18.04
C HIS A 512 18.60 23.90 16.86
N ALA A 513 17.78 23.45 15.89
CA ALA A 513 18.32 22.84 14.68
C ALA A 513 19.18 23.84 13.89
N PRO A 514 20.34 23.43 13.39
CA PRO A 514 21.21 24.30 12.63
C PRO A 514 20.58 24.70 11.28
N LYS A 515 21.03 25.82 10.74
CA LYS A 515 20.62 26.31 9.43
C LYS A 515 21.76 26.07 8.43
N ALA A 516 21.51 25.23 7.43
CA ALA A 516 22.46 25.02 6.36
C ALA A 516 22.44 26.17 5.35
N THR A 517 23.61 26.56 4.84
CA THR A 517 23.79 27.57 3.80
C THR A 517 24.84 27.06 2.80
N ILE A 518 24.58 27.21 1.49
CA ILE A 518 25.51 26.83 0.43
C ILE A 518 25.96 28.10 -0.30
N GLU A 519 27.25 28.33 -0.36
CA GLU A 519 27.86 29.39 -1.14
C GLU A 519 28.71 28.80 -2.29
N LEU A 520 28.56 29.37 -3.50
CA LEU A 520 29.38 29.06 -4.65
C LEU A 520 30.66 29.95 -4.65
N ARG A 521 31.82 29.31 -4.70
CA ARG A 521 33.12 30.00 -4.87
C ARG A 521 33.80 29.54 -6.15
N VAL A 522 34.19 30.46 -7.00
CA VAL A 522 34.95 30.15 -8.23
C VAL A 522 36.44 30.23 -7.95
N VAL A 523 37.13 29.09 -8.08
CA VAL A 523 38.56 28.97 -7.71
C VAL A 523 39.49 29.24 -8.89
N GLY A 524 38.96 29.41 -10.10
CA GLY A 524 39.71 29.62 -11.33
C GLY A 524 39.90 28.34 -12.19
N GLY A 525 39.99 28.49 -13.49
CA GLY A 525 40.01 27.37 -14.44
C GLY A 525 38.67 26.62 -14.44
N SER A 526 38.75 25.29 -14.52
CA SER A 526 37.57 24.39 -14.53
C SER A 526 37.21 23.84 -13.13
N ARG A 527 37.66 24.49 -12.06
CA ARG A 527 37.36 24.04 -10.67
C ARG A 527 36.44 25.01 -9.95
N VAL A 528 35.51 24.40 -9.17
CA VAL A 528 34.49 25.07 -8.39
C VAL A 528 34.51 24.54 -6.97
N GLN A 529 34.32 25.42 -6.00
CA GLN A 529 34.04 25.07 -4.61
C GLN A 529 32.58 25.40 -4.25
N LEU A 530 31.98 24.50 -3.49
CA LEU A 530 30.75 24.77 -2.73
C LEU A 530 31.12 24.78 -1.24
N SER A 531 30.81 25.88 -0.57
CA SER A 531 31.08 26.09 0.86
C SER A 531 29.81 26.00 1.68
N GLY A 532 29.84 25.21 2.74
CA GLY A 532 28.84 25.18 3.79
C GLY A 532 29.23 26.00 5.04
N GLU A 533 30.36 26.72 5.02
CA GLU A 533 30.93 27.41 6.19
C GLU A 533 30.02 28.50 6.77
N ASP A 534 29.10 29.08 5.94
CA ASP A 534 28.15 30.09 6.38
C ASP A 534 26.90 29.47 7.02
N SER A 535 26.88 28.15 7.20
CA SER A 535 25.88 27.48 8.02
C SER A 535 26.01 27.92 9.47
N SER A 536 24.88 28.05 10.14
CA SER A 536 24.85 28.61 11.50
C SER A 536 23.97 27.75 12.40
N ASP A 537 24.28 27.80 13.68
CA ASP A 537 23.49 27.23 14.76
C ASP A 537 23.19 28.33 15.77
N GLU A 538 21.93 28.38 16.25
CA GLU A 538 21.46 29.40 17.20
C GLU A 538 22.12 29.21 18.56
N ASP A 539 22.42 27.98 18.94
CA ASP A 539 23.09 27.61 20.19
C ASP A 539 24.60 27.70 20.08
N LYS A 540 25.15 27.95 18.86
CA LYS A 540 26.57 28.06 18.51
C LYS A 540 27.31 26.74 18.65
N ASP A 541 26.63 25.63 18.40
CA ASP A 541 27.22 24.32 18.42
C ASP A 541 28.17 24.08 17.24
N ALA A 542 29.08 23.14 17.44
CA ALA A 542 29.97 22.69 16.37
C ALA A 542 29.19 21.92 15.31
N LEU A 543 29.32 22.34 14.05
CA LEU A 543 28.57 21.77 12.94
C LEU A 543 29.38 20.67 12.22
N SER A 544 28.68 19.61 11.85
CA SER A 544 29.13 18.57 10.92
C SER A 544 28.36 18.63 9.61
N TYR A 545 29.02 18.33 8.49
CA TYR A 545 28.50 18.53 7.15
C TYR A 545 28.26 17.20 6.43
N SER A 546 27.27 17.16 5.55
CA SER A 546 27.01 16.00 4.69
C SER A 546 26.49 16.47 3.33
N TRP A 547 27.32 16.28 2.29
CA TRP A 547 27.01 16.68 0.92
C TRP A 547 26.43 15.55 0.09
N GLY A 548 25.28 15.79 -0.53
CA GLY A 548 24.79 15.02 -1.68
C GLY A 548 25.42 15.58 -2.97
N VAL A 549 26.17 14.74 -3.68
CA VAL A 549 26.93 15.12 -4.87
C VAL A 549 26.47 14.27 -6.05
N PRO A 550 26.21 14.87 -7.24
CA PRO A 550 25.86 14.14 -8.45
C PRO A 550 26.88 13.04 -8.76
N THR A 551 26.44 11.92 -9.32
CA THR A 551 27.31 10.77 -9.65
C THR A 551 28.43 11.11 -10.65
N ALA A 552 28.22 12.15 -11.47
CA ALA A 552 29.22 12.63 -12.45
C ALA A 552 30.33 13.45 -11.80
N ILE A 553 30.26 13.78 -10.51
CA ILE A 553 31.19 14.64 -9.80
C ILE A 553 31.92 13.84 -8.72
N GLU A 554 33.23 13.92 -8.75
CA GLU A 554 34.10 13.34 -7.72
C GLU A 554 34.57 14.44 -6.75
N VAL A 555 34.36 14.21 -5.44
CA VAL A 555 34.88 15.04 -4.36
C VAL A 555 35.68 14.18 -3.41
N ALA A 556 36.73 14.74 -2.82
CA ALA A 556 37.65 14.01 -1.94
C ALA A 556 36.97 13.61 -0.62
N ASP A 557 36.17 14.48 -0.05
CA ASP A 557 35.45 14.27 1.21
C ASP A 557 34.11 14.97 1.18
N LYS A 558 33.03 14.19 1.30
CA LYS A 558 31.64 14.68 1.33
C LYS A 558 31.21 15.19 2.71
N THR A 559 32.09 15.09 3.70
CA THR A 559 31.82 15.56 5.07
C THR A 559 32.56 16.84 5.42
N ALA A 560 33.39 17.33 4.50
CA ALA A 560 34.10 18.61 4.69
C ALA A 560 33.15 19.81 4.63
N ALA A 561 33.46 20.89 5.36
CA ALA A 561 32.70 22.14 5.28
C ALA A 561 32.71 22.73 3.87
N VAL A 562 33.78 22.51 3.12
CA VAL A 562 33.96 22.96 1.74
C VAL A 562 34.30 21.77 0.86
N ILE A 563 33.55 21.59 -0.22
CA ILE A 563 33.86 20.61 -1.25
C ILE A 563 34.38 21.29 -2.51
N GLU A 564 35.38 20.68 -3.15
CA GLU A 564 35.96 21.17 -4.40
C GLU A 564 35.92 20.08 -5.46
N PHE A 565 35.52 20.43 -6.68
CA PHE A 565 35.42 19.51 -7.80
C PHE A 565 35.79 20.17 -9.14
N ALA A 566 36.10 19.35 -10.12
CA ALA A 566 36.25 19.80 -11.51
C ALA A 566 34.87 19.86 -12.19
N VAL A 567 34.61 20.94 -12.91
CA VAL A 567 33.39 21.04 -13.73
C VAL A 567 33.51 20.07 -14.91
N PRO A 568 32.53 19.17 -15.11
CA PRO A 568 32.58 18.22 -16.23
C PRO A 568 32.42 18.93 -17.57
N VAL A 569 33.06 18.40 -18.60
CA VAL A 569 32.83 18.82 -19.98
C VAL A 569 31.49 18.21 -20.43
N VAL A 570 30.57 19.05 -20.89
CA VAL A 570 29.23 18.62 -21.32
C VAL A 570 29.00 19.00 -22.79
N GLU A 571 28.21 18.19 -23.50
CA GLU A 571 27.84 18.43 -24.90
C GLU A 571 26.55 19.26 -25.03
N ALA A 572 25.75 19.32 -23.99
CA ALA A 572 24.53 20.13 -23.88
C ALA A 572 24.45 20.74 -22.47
N ALA A 573 23.61 21.77 -22.30
CA ALA A 573 23.38 22.36 -20.99
C ALA A 573 22.90 21.27 -20.01
N THR A 574 23.65 21.09 -18.92
CA THR A 574 23.45 20.04 -17.93
C THR A 574 23.29 20.63 -16.53
N GLU A 575 22.25 20.23 -15.84
CA GLU A 575 22.04 20.61 -14.44
C GLU A 575 22.72 19.61 -13.51
N LEU A 576 23.54 20.12 -12.62
CA LEU A 576 24.20 19.38 -11.54
C LEU A 576 23.59 19.81 -10.21
N GLN A 577 22.90 18.89 -9.55
CA GLN A 577 22.24 19.17 -8.29
C GLN A 577 23.07 18.71 -7.11
N PHE A 578 23.38 19.64 -6.22
CA PHE A 578 24.07 19.39 -4.94
C PHE A 578 23.10 19.62 -3.79
N THR A 579 23.31 18.91 -2.69
CA THR A 579 22.56 19.10 -1.46
C THR A 579 23.48 19.16 -0.27
N LEU A 580 23.13 19.91 0.76
CA LEU A 580 23.86 20.00 2.02
C LEU A 580 22.93 19.80 3.20
N PHE A 581 23.29 18.88 4.08
CA PHE A 581 22.80 18.80 5.45
C PHE A 581 23.91 19.19 6.41
N VAL A 582 23.52 19.88 7.45
CA VAL A 582 24.40 20.21 8.57
C VAL A 582 23.77 19.65 9.84
N ARG A 583 24.59 19.11 10.73
CA ARG A 583 24.16 18.63 12.04
C ARG A 583 24.94 19.33 13.12
N ASP A 584 24.26 19.63 14.23
CA ASP A 584 24.86 20.15 15.46
C ASP A 584 25.62 19.08 16.25
N ALA A 585 26.15 19.43 17.39
CA ALA A 585 26.85 18.53 18.30
C ALA A 585 25.95 17.48 18.96
N GLN A 586 24.64 17.72 19.02
CA GLN A 586 23.61 16.85 19.54
C GLN A 586 23.08 15.88 18.46
N GLY A 587 23.47 16.13 17.20
CA GLY A 587 23.10 15.31 16.06
C GLY A 587 21.82 15.76 15.35
N GLU A 588 21.25 16.91 15.73
CA GLU A 588 20.05 17.45 15.09
C GLU A 588 20.37 17.98 13.69
N PRO A 589 19.60 17.60 12.66
CA PRO A 589 19.90 17.99 11.29
C PRO A 589 19.23 19.31 10.94
N SER A 590 19.91 20.13 10.13
CA SER A 590 19.30 21.25 9.41
C SER A 590 18.24 20.77 8.41
N THR A 591 17.39 21.68 7.94
CA THR A 591 16.70 21.48 6.66
C THR A 591 17.74 21.36 5.55
N GLN A 592 17.48 20.48 4.59
CA GLN A 592 18.36 20.29 3.44
C GLN A 592 18.39 21.55 2.58
N GLN A 593 19.59 22.05 2.31
CA GLN A 593 19.80 23.06 1.27
C GLN A 593 20.10 22.41 -0.06
N ARG A 594 19.58 23.00 -1.13
CA ARG A 594 19.78 22.56 -2.50
C ARG A 594 20.47 23.66 -3.30
N PHE A 595 21.45 23.25 -4.09
CA PHE A 595 22.14 24.10 -5.05
C PHE A 595 22.16 23.47 -6.42
N VAL A 596 21.80 24.22 -7.46
CA VAL A 596 21.82 23.73 -8.86
C VAL A 596 22.88 24.51 -9.62
N LEU A 597 23.87 23.80 -10.13
CA LEU A 597 24.88 24.34 -11.04
C LEU A 597 24.53 23.95 -12.47
N ILE A 598 24.27 24.95 -13.32
CA ILE A 598 24.06 24.70 -14.75
C ILE A 598 25.40 24.80 -15.46
N VAL A 599 25.84 23.68 -16.05
CA VAL A 599 27.06 23.60 -16.87
C VAL A 599 26.66 23.68 -18.32
N VAL A 600 27.24 24.62 -19.06
CA VAL A 600 27.00 24.74 -20.50
C VAL A 600 28.23 24.28 -21.29
N PRO A 601 28.09 23.79 -22.53
CA PRO A 601 29.20 23.44 -23.38
C PRO A 601 30.17 24.63 -23.56
N ALA A 602 31.46 24.37 -23.54
CA ALA A 602 32.43 25.40 -23.87
C ALA A 602 32.16 25.92 -25.30
N ALA A 603 32.00 27.21 -25.44
CA ALA A 603 31.81 27.82 -26.76
C ALA A 603 33.06 27.49 -27.60
N GLY A 604 32.87 26.65 -28.62
CA GLY A 604 33.89 26.43 -29.65
C GLY A 604 34.23 27.79 -30.27
N ALA A 605 35.51 28.09 -30.44
CA ALA A 605 35.96 29.26 -31.13
C ALA A 605 35.45 29.21 -32.60
N VAL A 606 34.37 29.93 -32.88
CA VAL A 606 33.90 30.15 -34.25
C VAL A 606 34.69 31.38 -34.76
N GLU A 607 35.55 31.18 -35.75
CA GLU A 607 36.13 32.29 -36.51
C GLU A 607 35.00 33.11 -37.12
N PRO A 608 35.04 34.45 -37.12
CA PRO A 608 34.04 35.31 -37.68
C PRO A 608 34.10 35.29 -39.22
N THR A 609 33.05 34.84 -39.87
CA THR A 609 32.80 35.12 -41.30
C THR A 609 32.16 36.50 -41.41
N PRO A 610 32.50 37.28 -42.48
CA PRO A 610 32.14 38.70 -42.61
C PRO A 610 30.65 38.89 -42.95
N ALA A 611 30.14 39.99 -42.45
CA ALA A 611 28.82 40.51 -42.71
C ALA A 611 28.63 40.87 -44.21
N ASP A 612 27.45 40.64 -44.76
CA ASP A 612 26.91 41.38 -45.87
C ASP A 612 25.55 41.98 -45.51
N ASP A 613 25.39 43.21 -46.03
CA ASP A 613 24.52 44.30 -45.67
C ASP A 613 23.03 44.12 -45.93
N GLU A 614 22.29 44.84 -45.10
CA GLU A 614 21.10 45.68 -45.39
C GLU A 614 19.82 45.04 -45.94
N ASP A 615 18.70 45.19 -45.22
CA ASP A 615 17.70 46.19 -45.56
C ASP A 615 16.61 46.37 -44.45
N GLU A 616 16.46 47.65 -44.15
CA GLU A 616 15.49 48.30 -43.29
C GLU A 616 14.10 48.36 -43.94
N VAL A 617 13.01 48.00 -43.26
CA VAL A 617 11.69 48.63 -43.50
C VAL A 617 10.87 48.76 -42.23
N THR A 618 10.53 50.01 -41.91
CA THR A 618 9.71 50.54 -40.84
C THR A 618 8.21 50.26 -41.00
N PRO A 619 7.40 50.44 -39.91
CA PRO A 619 6.01 50.04 -39.86
C PRO A 619 5.02 51.20 -40.14
N THR A 620 3.82 50.92 -40.57
CA THR A 620 2.59 51.73 -40.39
C THR A 620 1.32 51.00 -40.86
N PRO A 621 0.12 51.49 -40.54
CA PRO A 621 -0.66 51.29 -39.34
C PRO A 621 -2.03 50.61 -39.61
N VAL A 622 -2.76 50.37 -38.52
CA VAL A 622 -4.11 49.81 -38.44
C VAL A 622 -5.15 50.67 -39.19
N PRO A 623 -6.20 50.09 -39.78
CA PRO A 623 -7.54 50.49 -39.44
C PRO A 623 -8.45 49.33 -38.99
N SER A 624 -9.31 49.68 -38.02
CA SER A 624 -10.48 48.96 -37.56
C SER A 624 -11.49 48.72 -38.68
N ASP A 625 -12.12 47.56 -38.69
CA ASP A 625 -13.56 47.48 -38.93
C ASP A 625 -14.15 46.15 -38.51
N ASP A 626 -15.34 46.24 -37.97
CA ASP A 626 -16.18 45.19 -37.46
C ASP A 626 -16.68 44.25 -38.58
N SER A 627 -16.54 42.94 -38.38
CA SER A 627 -17.53 42.00 -38.91
C SER A 627 -17.42 40.67 -38.17
N GLU A 628 -18.54 40.27 -37.60
CA GLU A 628 -18.79 38.96 -37.06
C GLU A 628 -18.44 37.89 -38.11
N THR A 629 -17.47 37.04 -37.77
CA THR A 629 -17.29 35.77 -38.45
C THR A 629 -17.26 34.63 -37.42
N THR A 630 -18.12 33.67 -37.63
CA THR A 630 -18.19 32.39 -36.94
C THR A 630 -16.79 31.77 -36.82
N PRO A 631 -16.43 31.14 -35.66
CA PRO A 631 -15.15 30.47 -35.53
C PRO A 631 -15.04 29.28 -36.51
N ASP A 632 -13.93 29.21 -37.16
CA ASP A 632 -13.53 28.13 -38.08
C ASP A 632 -13.22 26.87 -37.24
N ASP A 633 -13.94 25.77 -37.51
CA ASP A 633 -13.87 24.47 -36.83
C ASP A 633 -12.56 23.69 -37.10
N SER A 634 -11.52 24.31 -37.56
CA SER A 634 -10.31 23.63 -38.10
C SER A 634 -9.10 23.59 -37.13
N ALA A 635 -9.23 23.99 -35.86
CA ALA A 635 -8.08 24.18 -34.97
C ALA A 635 -7.84 23.09 -33.92
N SER A 636 -8.75 22.13 -33.71
CA SER A 636 -8.51 21.03 -32.76
C SER A 636 -7.63 19.93 -33.34
N VAL A 637 -6.66 19.47 -32.54
CA VAL A 637 -5.83 18.28 -32.85
C VAL A 637 -6.55 16.96 -32.56
N TYR A 638 -7.71 17.01 -31.89
CA TYR A 638 -8.49 15.82 -31.51
C TYR A 638 -9.68 15.61 -32.44
N PRO A 639 -10.10 14.33 -32.66
CA PRO A 639 -11.24 14.00 -33.49
C PRO A 639 -12.52 14.62 -32.96
N GLN A 640 -13.44 15.00 -33.85
CA GLN A 640 -14.75 15.51 -33.45
C GLN A 640 -15.59 14.38 -32.86
N TRP A 641 -16.34 14.68 -31.78
CA TRP A 641 -17.24 13.74 -31.16
C TRP A 641 -18.34 13.25 -32.11
N ASP A 642 -18.61 11.96 -32.08
CA ASP A 642 -19.67 11.30 -32.87
C ASP A 642 -20.55 10.44 -31.95
N ALA A 643 -21.88 10.64 -32.06
CA ALA A 643 -22.87 9.95 -31.22
C ALA A 643 -22.94 8.43 -31.46
N ALA A 644 -22.48 7.92 -32.58
CA ALA A 644 -22.48 6.50 -32.91
C ALA A 644 -21.17 5.78 -32.50
N THR A 645 -20.21 6.52 -31.97
CA THR A 645 -18.93 5.97 -31.52
C THR A 645 -18.94 5.68 -30.04
N ILE A 646 -18.42 4.52 -29.65
CA ILE A 646 -18.20 4.16 -28.23
C ILE A 646 -16.82 4.74 -27.84
N TYR A 647 -16.82 5.65 -26.89
CA TYR A 647 -15.62 6.24 -26.31
C TYR A 647 -15.30 5.57 -24.99
N GLY A 648 -14.01 5.44 -24.69
CA GLY A 648 -13.63 4.75 -23.46
C GLY A 648 -12.20 4.96 -23.05
N VAL A 649 -11.80 4.21 -22.05
CA VAL A 649 -10.43 4.17 -21.52
C VAL A 649 -9.75 2.97 -22.15
N ASN A 650 -8.85 3.20 -23.11
CA ASN A 650 -8.06 2.16 -23.73
C ASN A 650 -6.70 2.08 -23.05
N TRP A 651 -6.46 1.01 -22.29
CA TRP A 651 -5.17 0.71 -21.66
C TRP A 651 -4.61 1.82 -20.75
N GLY A 652 -5.52 2.58 -20.09
CA GLY A 652 -5.12 3.69 -19.20
C GLY A 652 -4.98 5.04 -19.93
N GLU A 653 -5.19 5.09 -21.24
CA GLU A 653 -5.32 6.34 -21.99
C GLU A 653 -6.80 6.66 -22.17
N PHE A 654 -7.19 7.85 -21.75
CA PHE A 654 -8.55 8.37 -21.90
C PHE A 654 -8.68 8.99 -23.29
N GLU A 655 -9.69 8.59 -24.06
CA GLU A 655 -9.95 9.19 -25.35
C GLU A 655 -10.37 10.66 -25.20
N ILE A 656 -9.81 11.52 -26.06
CA ILE A 656 -10.12 12.94 -26.08
C ILE A 656 -10.78 13.27 -27.43
N VAL A 657 -11.86 14.04 -27.37
CA VAL A 657 -12.61 14.50 -28.53
C VAL A 657 -12.80 16.00 -28.52
N SER A 658 -13.03 16.59 -29.69
CA SER A 658 -13.46 17.98 -29.82
C SER A 658 -14.99 18.07 -30.00
N TRP A 659 -15.62 19.06 -29.37
CA TRP A 659 -17.03 19.35 -29.52
C TRP A 659 -17.35 20.80 -29.22
N LYS A 660 -18.00 21.50 -30.16
CA LYS A 660 -18.43 22.91 -30.01
C LYS A 660 -17.34 23.86 -29.50
N GLY A 661 -16.10 23.73 -30.04
CA GLY A 661 -14.99 24.59 -29.69
C GLY A 661 -14.27 24.25 -28.38
N HIS A 662 -14.57 23.14 -27.77
CA HIS A 662 -13.89 22.62 -26.57
C HIS A 662 -13.37 21.20 -26.79
N ASN A 663 -12.31 20.83 -26.07
CA ASN A 663 -11.83 19.47 -25.99
C ASN A 663 -12.37 18.81 -24.72
N TYR A 664 -12.80 17.54 -24.83
CA TYR A 664 -13.37 16.76 -23.75
C TYR A 664 -12.65 15.41 -23.64
N GLN A 665 -12.30 15.03 -22.42
CA GLN A 665 -11.74 13.73 -22.12
C GLN A 665 -12.82 12.83 -21.55
N VAL A 666 -12.94 11.60 -22.07
CA VAL A 666 -13.87 10.63 -21.50
C VAL A 666 -13.39 10.13 -20.14
N ASN A 667 -14.31 9.95 -19.19
CA ASN A 667 -13.99 9.46 -17.84
C ASN A 667 -14.22 7.94 -17.69
N TRP A 668 -15.10 7.37 -18.51
CA TRP A 668 -15.40 5.93 -18.61
C TRP A 668 -16.06 5.60 -19.95
N TRP A 669 -16.22 4.32 -20.23
CA TRP A 669 -16.87 3.85 -21.46
C TRP A 669 -18.27 4.42 -21.61
N CYS A 670 -18.54 5.18 -22.69
CA CYS A 670 -19.83 5.76 -22.97
C CYS A 670 -20.14 5.77 -24.48
N GLU A 671 -21.43 5.67 -24.83
CA GLU A 671 -21.95 5.77 -26.18
C GLU A 671 -23.10 6.79 -26.19
N GLY A 672 -23.16 7.65 -27.19
CA GLY A 672 -24.23 8.62 -27.36
C GLY A 672 -24.33 9.73 -26.31
N MET A 673 -23.40 9.78 -25.35
CA MET A 673 -23.36 10.81 -24.31
C MET A 673 -22.64 12.07 -24.84
N GLN A 674 -23.42 13.07 -25.26
CA GLN A 674 -22.90 14.32 -25.79
C GLN A 674 -22.05 15.06 -24.75
N PRO A 675 -20.79 15.45 -25.07
CA PRO A 675 -19.84 15.96 -24.09
C PRO A 675 -20.30 17.16 -23.28
N ASP A 676 -20.82 18.21 -23.90
CA ASP A 676 -21.26 19.42 -23.23
C ASP A 676 -22.53 19.28 -22.35
N LEU A 677 -23.25 18.17 -22.53
CA LEU A 677 -24.44 17.86 -21.72
C LEU A 677 -24.18 16.85 -20.60
N ASN A 678 -23.05 16.14 -20.67
CA ASN A 678 -22.67 15.07 -19.73
C ASN A 678 -21.24 15.32 -19.17
N CYS A 679 -20.93 16.60 -18.87
CA CYS A 679 -19.63 17.04 -18.39
C CYS A 679 -19.71 17.55 -16.94
N GLY A 680 -18.68 17.22 -16.14
CA GLY A 680 -18.54 17.66 -14.76
C GLY A 680 -18.20 16.52 -13.79
N GLN A 681 -18.22 16.82 -12.50
CA GLN A 681 -17.90 15.84 -11.47
C GLN A 681 -18.89 14.67 -11.49
N GLY A 682 -18.36 13.45 -11.68
CA GLY A 682 -19.19 12.25 -11.77
C GLY A 682 -20.00 12.13 -13.07
N GLN A 683 -19.57 12.79 -14.15
CA GLN A 683 -20.18 12.71 -15.48
C GLN A 683 -19.23 12.00 -16.47
N ALA A 684 -19.75 11.60 -17.62
CA ALA A 684 -19.01 10.83 -18.63
C ALA A 684 -17.82 11.56 -19.20
N TRP A 685 -17.80 12.89 -19.17
CA TRP A 685 -16.78 13.73 -19.78
C TRP A 685 -16.21 14.77 -18.79
N THR A 686 -14.94 15.09 -18.99
CA THR A 686 -14.25 16.22 -18.36
C THR A 686 -13.92 17.23 -19.46
N ASP A 687 -14.34 18.48 -19.29
CA ASP A 687 -13.99 19.58 -20.19
C ASP A 687 -12.53 20.01 -19.97
N LEU A 688 -11.71 19.89 -21.01
CA LEU A 688 -10.31 20.28 -21.01
C LEU A 688 -10.07 21.75 -21.42
N GLY A 689 -11.15 22.47 -21.79
CA GLY A 689 -11.11 23.85 -22.21
C GLY A 689 -11.29 24.06 -23.71
N ALA A 690 -11.43 25.33 -24.09
CA ALA A 690 -11.56 25.75 -25.49
C ALA A 690 -10.24 25.60 -26.25
N TYR A 691 -10.32 25.31 -27.57
CA TYR A 691 -9.18 25.23 -28.49
C TYR A 691 -9.20 26.34 -29.53
#